data_d63d8994b845d48f2fd91a5456e9467d
#
_entry.id   d63d8994b845d48f2fd91a5456e9467d
#
_cell.length_a   1.000
_cell.length_b   1.000
_cell.length_c   1.000
_cell.angle_alpha   90.00
_cell.angle_beta   90.00
_cell.angle_gamma   90.00
#
_symmetry.space_group_name_H-M   'P 1'
#
loop_
_entity.id
_entity.type
_entity.pdbx_description
1 polymer ?
#
loop_
_entity_poly.entity_id
_entity_poly.type
_entity_poly.pdbx_seq_one_letter_code
_entity_poly.pdbx_strand_id
1 'polypeptide(L)'
;MLKNLNLLTANSILNGINKWVLLSTILVLYGCQSSSIKNSFNPKTSVIPIPWKMEQEEGSFEAKFLNLKEDSKSKEFELFQTQLENYFSIKTIFSKSPNSKNLEIKIEENLDEESSYYELSIEKEFIIVKGSKKGVFYGLQTLFQLIAINNKNISNTIKLPCLEIKDKPSFDHRGFLMDCCRHFFTVKTIKKYIDLMSIYKMNVLHWHLTEDQGWRIEIDKYPKLNTVGSWREDSIGVYGGFYTKKEIKEIVKYAQQRFIEVIPEIELPGHSQAAIASYPYLSCESKEVNVANTWGVFKDIYCAGNDSVFMFLKDVFNEVTDLFPSKRIHIGGDEAPKFRWENCGKCQKRMIDENLKDEHELQSYFIERIAKILDEKNKTIIGWDEIIESKINSDVTIQSWRGFLGGIQAVKEGKKTIMSPTSHCYFDYDVHSIDLEKVYNFNPIPIELDSIESQLIIGGECNLWSERIPNEKELDRKAFPRLLAMSEVLWTSKKEKFEDFQNRVVDHYPFLSELKVNYGIESPPVNIHSKVKNKNLSVMVSSKIKNLDFTYKWNNLEPKPIKENGVIKIDETGELIFQAYKNGKKYGENKIEKFAIHSALNSNVNYQKMYSSSYPGEGLSSLINGRLGSEDFKDGQWQGFSGDDLELIITLDTLTKINKISMNFYQYINSWIVLPSYVSVMSSKDSLNWGTIKSVDSIGDIKKRGQFIEGVRMDSLIMETKYLKIFAKNYGKLPSWHEAAGAESWLFVDEIIIE
;
A
#
# COMPACT_ATOMS: atom_id res chain seq x y z
N MET A 1 -3.98 -47.49 85.38
CA MET A 1 -4.42 -46.50 84.36
C MET A 1 -3.66 -45.17 84.47
N LEU A 2 -2.36 -45.20 84.68
CA LEU A 2 -1.55 -43.93 84.82
C LEU A 2 -0.10 -44.16 84.41
N LYS A 3 0.17 -44.91 83.34
CA LYS A 3 1.50 -45.10 82.75
C LYS A 3 1.61 -44.90 81.25
N ASN A 4 0.52 -44.54 80.53
CA ASN A 4 0.54 -44.41 79.10
C ASN A 4 0.30 -42.94 78.56
N LEU A 5 0.25 -41.95 79.49
CA LEU A 5 0.01 -40.54 79.05
C LEU A 5 1.31 -39.68 78.90
N ASN A 6 2.43 -40.19 79.39
CA ASN A 6 3.67 -39.40 79.42
C ASN A 6 4.63 -39.69 78.27
N LEU A 7 4.33 -40.66 77.36
CA LEU A 7 5.17 -40.95 76.20
C LEU A 7 4.72 -40.25 74.88
N LEU A 8 3.42 -39.88 74.85
CA LEU A 8 2.88 -39.16 73.63
C LEU A 8 3.18 -37.64 73.62
N THR A 9 3.38 -37.03 74.78
CA THR A 9 3.70 -35.59 74.88
C THR A 9 5.18 -35.28 74.65
N ALA A 10 6.08 -36.20 74.95
CA ALA A 10 7.53 -35.98 74.72
C ALA A 10 7.91 -36.18 73.23
N ASN A 11 7.26 -37.08 72.51
CA ASN A 11 7.51 -37.29 71.08
C ASN A 11 6.89 -36.18 70.23
N SER A 12 5.82 -35.50 70.67
CA SER A 12 5.24 -34.40 69.93
C SER A 12 6.08 -33.08 70.05
N ILE A 13 6.73 -32.86 71.18
CA ILE A 13 7.58 -31.70 71.38
C ILE A 13 8.92 -31.86 70.66
N LEU A 14 9.54 -33.05 70.68
CA LEU A 14 10.77 -33.34 69.96
C LEU A 14 10.57 -33.30 68.40
N ASN A 15 9.44 -33.79 67.89
CA ASN A 15 9.12 -33.67 66.47
C ASN A 15 8.76 -32.23 66.03
N GLY A 16 8.25 -31.40 66.95
CA GLY A 16 7.99 -29.95 66.65
C GLY A 16 9.28 -29.12 66.55
N ILE A 17 10.22 -29.35 67.46
CA ILE A 17 11.49 -28.64 67.51
C ILE A 17 12.36 -29.03 66.33
N ASN A 18 12.44 -30.26 65.90
CA ASN A 18 13.21 -30.68 64.75
C ASN A 18 12.60 -30.18 63.43
N LYS A 19 11.27 -30.03 63.33
CA LYS A 19 10.65 -29.43 62.16
C LYS A 19 10.89 -27.92 62.04
N TRP A 20 10.88 -27.22 63.17
CA TRP A 20 11.17 -25.75 63.17
C TRP A 20 12.65 -25.44 62.94
N VAL A 21 13.56 -26.23 63.41
CA VAL A 21 15.00 -26.10 63.14
C VAL A 21 15.32 -26.48 61.69
N LEU A 22 14.67 -27.50 61.11
CA LEU A 22 14.82 -27.80 59.68
C LEU A 22 14.16 -26.75 58.78
N LEU A 23 12.99 -26.20 59.15
CA LEU A 23 12.38 -25.10 58.40
C LEU A 23 13.17 -23.80 58.48
N SER A 24 13.77 -23.45 59.63
CA SER A 24 14.60 -22.29 59.76
C SER A 24 15.94 -22.42 59.01
N THR A 25 16.56 -23.61 58.98
CA THR A 25 17.74 -23.88 58.14
C THR A 25 17.43 -23.92 56.65
N ILE A 26 16.26 -24.41 56.25
CA ILE A 26 15.80 -24.37 54.86
C ILE A 26 15.45 -22.93 54.48
N LEU A 27 14.83 -22.11 55.34
CA LEU A 27 14.54 -20.71 55.09
C LEU A 27 15.83 -19.84 55.07
N VAL A 28 16.86 -20.18 55.86
CA VAL A 28 18.18 -19.50 55.80
C VAL A 28 18.95 -19.95 54.57
N LEU A 29 18.81 -21.18 54.09
CA LEU A 29 19.42 -21.59 52.81
C LEU A 29 18.65 -21.10 51.56
N TYR A 30 17.32 -20.86 51.67
CA TYR A 30 16.55 -20.19 50.61
C TYR A 30 16.66 -18.65 50.67
N GLY A 31 17.01 -18.06 51.83
CA GLY A 31 17.22 -16.62 52.00
C GLY A 31 18.56 -16.10 51.47
N CYS A 32 19.51 -16.98 51.12
CA CYS A 32 20.79 -16.60 50.50
C CYS A 32 20.92 -16.92 49.03
N GLN A 33 19.88 -17.43 48.36
CA GLN A 33 19.71 -17.27 46.94
C GLN A 33 18.78 -16.09 46.65
N SER A 34 19.21 -14.89 46.95
CA SER A 34 18.89 -13.73 46.10
C SER A 34 19.49 -14.09 44.74
N SER A 35 18.79 -14.84 43.93
CA SER A 35 18.92 -14.75 42.51
C SER A 35 18.61 -13.28 42.21
N SER A 36 19.66 -12.44 42.16
CA SER A 36 19.65 -11.27 41.31
C SER A 36 19.20 -11.89 39.96
N ILE A 37 17.93 -11.71 39.61
CA ILE A 37 17.53 -11.72 38.21
C ILE A 37 18.40 -10.60 37.64
N LYS A 38 19.62 -10.96 37.25
CA LYS A 38 20.36 -10.18 36.27
C LYS A 38 19.39 -10.19 35.11
N ASN A 39 18.65 -9.08 34.94
CA ASN A 39 18.02 -8.79 33.68
C ASN A 39 19.17 -8.87 32.68
N SER A 40 19.40 -10.06 32.13
CA SER A 40 20.38 -10.26 31.09
C SER A 40 19.92 -9.37 29.93
N PHE A 41 20.74 -8.35 29.66
CA PHE A 41 20.52 -7.55 28.46
C PHE A 41 20.55 -8.50 27.27
N ASN A 42 19.40 -8.66 26.61
CA ASN A 42 19.30 -9.40 25.39
C ASN A 42 19.28 -8.36 24.24
N PRO A 43 20.44 -8.08 23.65
CA PRO A 43 20.55 -7.02 22.66
C PRO A 43 19.79 -7.36 21.39
N LYS A 44 19.11 -6.35 20.83
CA LYS A 44 18.37 -6.47 19.58
C LYS A 44 19.14 -5.79 18.46
N THR A 45 19.18 -6.48 17.33
CA THR A 45 19.79 -6.01 16.08
C THR A 45 18.76 -5.83 14.97
N SER A 46 17.50 -5.61 15.35
CA SER A 46 16.32 -5.57 14.46
C SER A 46 16.24 -4.29 13.62
N VAL A 47 17.33 -3.89 12.95
CA VAL A 47 17.32 -2.73 12.04
C VAL A 47 16.57 -3.02 10.75
N ILE A 48 15.89 -2.01 10.20
CA ILE A 48 15.20 -2.02 8.91
C ILE A 48 15.61 -0.77 8.12
N PRO A 49 16.11 -0.91 6.89
CA PRO A 49 16.44 -2.13 6.15
C PRO A 49 17.58 -2.93 6.79
N ILE A 50 17.56 -4.26 6.59
CA ILE A 50 18.66 -5.10 7.05
C ILE A 50 19.96 -4.72 6.31
N PRO A 51 21.09 -4.53 7.02
CA PRO A 51 22.36 -4.21 6.39
C PRO A 51 22.89 -5.33 5.49
N TRP A 52 23.63 -4.96 4.45
CA TRP A 52 24.31 -5.88 3.58
C TRP A 52 25.18 -6.90 4.35
N LYS A 53 25.96 -6.41 5.32
CA LYS A 53 26.74 -7.24 6.24
C LYS A 53 26.59 -6.71 7.67
N MET A 54 26.25 -7.59 8.61
CA MET A 54 26.19 -7.28 10.04
C MET A 54 26.70 -8.49 10.84
N GLU A 55 27.69 -8.28 11.66
CA GLU A 55 28.29 -9.27 12.55
C GLU A 55 28.16 -8.78 13.99
N GLN A 56 27.53 -9.58 14.84
CA GLN A 56 27.39 -9.25 16.25
C GLN A 56 28.58 -9.81 17.03
N GLU A 57 29.14 -9.01 17.92
CA GLU A 57 30.28 -9.36 18.78
C GLU A 57 29.86 -9.51 20.24
N GLU A 58 30.70 -10.10 21.07
CA GLU A 58 30.46 -10.24 22.50
C GLU A 58 30.59 -8.92 23.24
N GLY A 59 29.59 -8.54 24.02
CA GLY A 59 29.62 -7.37 24.88
C GLY A 59 28.56 -6.34 24.53
N SER A 60 28.63 -5.24 25.25
CA SER A 60 27.74 -4.09 25.05
C SER A 60 28.45 -2.78 25.29
N PHE A 61 28.10 -1.79 24.49
CA PHE A 61 28.42 -0.39 24.76
C PHE A 61 27.39 0.14 25.78
N GLU A 62 27.84 0.79 26.83
CA GLU A 62 26.98 1.40 27.86
C GLU A 62 27.43 2.79 28.19
N ALA A 63 26.54 3.79 28.04
CA ALA A 63 26.85 5.19 28.33
C ALA A 63 25.63 5.97 28.81
N LYS A 64 25.79 6.95 29.71
CA LYS A 64 24.69 7.84 30.13
C LYS A 64 24.38 8.93 29.10
N PHE A 65 25.33 9.26 28.27
CA PHE A 65 25.24 10.23 27.18
C PHE A 65 26.28 9.87 26.11
N LEU A 66 26.09 10.34 24.90
CA LEU A 66 27.06 10.17 23.83
C LEU A 66 28.02 11.34 23.84
N ASN A 67 29.33 11.05 24.02
CA ASN A 67 30.38 12.02 23.83
C ASN A 67 30.80 12.01 22.36
N LEU A 68 30.85 13.19 21.75
CA LEU A 68 31.34 13.36 20.40
C LEU A 68 32.77 13.90 20.45
N LYS A 69 33.64 13.35 19.64
CA LYS A 69 34.96 13.98 19.42
C LYS A 69 34.75 15.31 18.69
N GLU A 70 35.51 16.34 19.09
CA GLU A 70 35.38 17.70 18.55
C GLU A 70 35.58 17.73 17.02
N ASP A 71 36.46 16.90 16.49
CA ASP A 71 36.73 16.75 15.05
C ASP A 71 35.60 16.09 14.24
N SER A 72 34.60 15.53 14.93
CA SER A 72 33.43 14.84 14.29
C SER A 72 32.21 15.76 14.08
N LYS A 73 32.40 17.09 14.26
CA LYS A 73 31.31 18.05 14.10
C LYS A 73 30.92 18.19 12.63
N SER A 74 29.72 17.69 12.23
CA SER A 74 29.18 17.78 10.88
C SER A 74 27.69 18.10 10.93
N LYS A 75 27.11 18.53 9.79
CA LYS A 75 25.66 18.80 9.68
C LYS A 75 24.83 17.53 9.88
N GLU A 76 25.33 16.40 9.44
CA GLU A 76 24.71 15.09 9.57
C GLU A 76 24.59 14.71 11.05
N PHE A 77 25.63 15.05 11.84
CA PHE A 77 25.59 14.84 13.28
C PHE A 77 24.64 15.80 14.00
N GLU A 78 24.59 17.08 13.63
CA GLU A 78 23.66 18.05 14.22
C GLU A 78 22.21 17.59 14.05
N LEU A 79 21.88 16.97 12.90
CA LEU A 79 20.58 16.37 12.67
C LEU A 79 20.33 15.15 13.58
N PHE A 80 21.30 14.23 13.65
CA PHE A 80 21.24 13.06 14.53
C PHE A 80 21.08 13.45 16.00
N GLN A 81 21.82 14.45 16.46
CA GLN A 81 21.70 15.03 17.80
C GLN A 81 20.26 15.53 18.04
N THR A 82 19.74 16.31 17.11
CA THR A 82 18.37 16.84 17.19
C THR A 82 17.33 15.71 17.25
N GLN A 83 17.52 14.63 16.51
CA GLN A 83 16.66 13.45 16.56
C GLN A 83 16.72 12.77 17.93
N LEU A 84 17.93 12.54 18.48
CA LEU A 84 18.11 11.93 19.80
C LEU A 84 17.47 12.75 20.93
N GLU A 85 17.61 14.06 20.89
CA GLU A 85 17.05 14.97 21.89
C GLU A 85 15.51 15.00 21.79
N ASN A 86 14.97 15.14 20.58
CA ASN A 86 13.52 15.27 20.35
C ASN A 86 12.73 14.01 20.66
N TYR A 87 13.28 12.84 20.34
CA TYR A 87 12.54 11.57 20.46
C TYR A 87 12.89 10.79 21.75
N PHE A 88 14.11 10.92 22.27
CA PHE A 88 14.55 10.12 23.41
C PHE A 88 15.06 10.93 24.59
N SER A 89 15.12 12.26 24.49
CA SER A 89 15.71 13.14 25.50
C SER A 89 17.19 12.78 25.84
N ILE A 90 17.88 12.13 24.89
CA ILE A 90 19.28 11.74 25.03
C ILE A 90 20.14 12.93 24.68
N LYS A 91 20.96 13.34 25.66
CA LYS A 91 21.94 14.44 25.50
C LYS A 91 23.20 13.94 24.84
N THR A 92 23.75 14.76 23.97
CA THR A 92 25.09 14.58 23.41
C THR A 92 26.01 15.69 23.93
N ILE A 93 27.28 15.39 24.17
CA ILE A 93 28.25 16.31 24.71
C ILE A 93 29.51 16.25 23.85
N PHE A 94 30.09 17.41 23.53
CA PHE A 94 31.41 17.47 22.92
C PHE A 94 32.48 17.37 23.98
N SER A 95 33.41 16.44 23.87
CA SER A 95 34.46 16.22 24.86
C SER A 95 35.82 16.00 24.21
N LYS A 96 36.83 16.62 24.81
CA LYS A 96 38.26 16.39 24.50
C LYS A 96 38.87 15.28 25.36
N SER A 97 38.11 14.73 26.33
CA SER A 97 38.65 13.76 27.28
C SER A 97 38.90 12.40 26.65
N PRO A 98 40.11 11.82 26.72
CA PRO A 98 40.40 10.51 26.16
C PRO A 98 39.73 9.33 26.90
N ASN A 99 39.19 9.55 28.09
CA ASN A 99 38.59 8.52 28.96
C ASN A 99 37.06 8.46 28.91
N SER A 100 36.42 9.18 27.98
CA SER A 100 34.97 9.16 27.83
C SER A 100 34.56 8.18 26.69
N LYS A 101 33.46 7.46 26.87
CA LYS A 101 32.88 6.63 25.81
C LYS A 101 32.41 7.54 24.69
N ASN A 102 32.96 7.37 23.50
CA ASN A 102 32.84 8.33 22.41
C ASN A 102 32.13 7.78 21.20
N LEU A 103 31.37 8.64 20.54
CA LEU A 103 30.96 8.47 19.14
C LEU A 103 31.96 9.25 18.26
N GLU A 104 32.59 8.57 17.33
CA GLU A 104 33.49 9.15 16.33
C GLU A 104 32.88 9.03 14.93
N ILE A 105 32.85 10.14 14.20
CA ILE A 105 32.44 10.20 12.81
C ILE A 105 33.67 10.45 11.96
N LYS A 106 33.86 9.59 10.95
CA LYS A 106 34.96 9.72 9.98
C LYS A 106 34.37 9.86 8.58
N ILE A 107 34.50 11.05 8.02
CA ILE A 107 34.16 11.31 6.62
C ILE A 107 35.39 10.96 5.78
N GLU A 108 35.24 10.02 4.90
CA GLU A 108 36.31 9.57 4.01
C GLU A 108 36.30 10.39 2.72
N GLU A 109 37.23 11.31 2.59
CA GLU A 109 37.36 12.24 1.44
C GLU A 109 37.64 11.52 0.10
N ASN A 110 38.13 10.28 0.13
CA ASN A 110 38.44 9.48 -1.06
C ASN A 110 37.21 8.77 -1.65
N LEU A 111 36.07 8.78 -0.95
CA LEU A 111 34.82 8.22 -1.46
C LEU A 111 34.08 9.27 -2.30
N ASP A 112 33.42 8.81 -3.36
CA ASP A 112 32.47 9.62 -4.09
C ASP A 112 31.44 10.22 -3.12
N GLU A 113 31.24 11.56 -3.16
CA GLU A 113 30.29 12.25 -2.28
C GLU A 113 28.86 11.69 -2.37
N GLU A 114 28.48 11.15 -3.51
CA GLU A 114 27.19 10.48 -3.75
C GLU A 114 27.14 9.04 -3.25
N SER A 115 28.26 8.47 -2.84
CA SER A 115 28.30 7.11 -2.29
C SER A 115 27.45 6.99 -1.04
N SER A 116 26.58 6.00 -1.01
CA SER A 116 25.74 5.68 0.16
C SER A 116 26.39 4.61 1.06
N TYR A 117 27.60 4.16 0.75
CA TYR A 117 28.31 3.17 1.55
C TYR A 117 28.74 3.73 2.90
N TYR A 118 28.58 2.93 3.95
CA TYR A 118 29.10 3.22 5.28
C TYR A 118 29.58 1.97 6.02
N GLU A 119 30.42 2.21 7.03
CA GLU A 119 30.77 1.23 8.06
C GLU A 119 30.35 1.79 9.43
N LEU A 120 29.75 0.95 10.28
CA LEU A 120 29.39 1.25 11.65
C LEU A 120 29.98 0.18 12.56
N SER A 121 30.89 0.59 13.46
CA SER A 121 31.48 -0.25 14.48
C SER A 121 31.00 0.20 15.86
N ILE A 122 30.48 -0.72 16.66
CA ILE A 122 30.08 -0.50 18.05
C ILE A 122 30.91 -1.43 18.94
N GLU A 123 31.85 -0.86 19.67
CA GLU A 123 32.67 -1.55 20.63
C GLU A 123 32.29 -1.14 22.06
N LYS A 124 32.84 -1.79 23.09
CA LYS A 124 32.52 -1.51 24.50
C LYS A 124 32.79 -0.07 24.91
N GLU A 125 33.78 0.59 24.31
CA GLU A 125 34.24 1.90 24.69
C GLU A 125 33.97 3.00 23.67
N PHE A 126 33.71 2.65 22.41
CA PHE A 126 33.49 3.62 21.35
C PHE A 126 32.53 3.11 20.25
N ILE A 127 32.00 4.07 19.52
CA ILE A 127 31.18 3.86 18.30
C ILE A 127 31.87 4.64 17.18
N ILE A 128 32.08 4.03 16.03
CA ILE A 128 32.67 4.69 14.86
C ILE A 128 31.70 4.53 13.67
N VAL A 129 31.41 5.66 13.01
CA VAL A 129 30.69 5.71 11.73
C VAL A 129 31.62 6.29 10.69
N LYS A 130 31.87 5.52 9.60
CA LYS A 130 32.74 5.91 8.48
C LYS A 130 31.99 5.89 7.18
N GLY A 131 32.32 6.78 6.24
CA GLY A 131 31.77 6.83 4.90
C GLY A 131 31.88 8.20 4.27
N SER A 132 31.31 8.38 3.09
CA SER A 132 31.05 9.72 2.55
C SER A 132 30.07 10.48 3.46
N LYS A 133 29.78 11.75 3.19
CA LYS A 133 28.75 12.49 3.95
C LYS A 133 27.41 11.78 3.94
N LYS A 134 26.99 11.29 2.76
CA LYS A 134 25.74 10.54 2.58
C LYS A 134 25.79 9.17 3.26
N GLY A 135 26.91 8.46 3.16
CA GLY A 135 27.11 7.20 3.86
C GLY A 135 27.08 7.36 5.38
N VAL A 136 27.78 8.34 5.95
CA VAL A 136 27.73 8.67 7.38
C VAL A 136 26.32 8.97 7.84
N PHE A 137 25.55 9.73 7.06
CA PHE A 137 24.14 9.99 7.36
C PHE A 137 23.33 8.68 7.51
N TYR A 138 23.46 7.73 6.58
CA TYR A 138 22.76 6.44 6.67
C TYR A 138 23.27 5.57 7.83
N GLY A 139 24.56 5.61 8.13
CA GLY A 139 25.13 4.96 9.30
C GLY A 139 24.57 5.51 10.61
N LEU A 140 24.38 6.82 10.70
CA LEU A 140 23.73 7.47 11.84
C LEU A 140 22.26 7.12 11.96
N GLN A 141 21.52 6.94 10.85
CA GLN A 141 20.13 6.46 10.90
C GLN A 141 20.06 5.00 11.39
N THR A 142 21.02 4.16 11.03
CA THR A 142 21.14 2.79 11.58
C THR A 142 21.43 2.82 13.08
N LEU A 143 22.35 3.65 13.53
CA LEU A 143 22.64 3.85 14.95
C LEU A 143 21.42 4.38 15.72
N PHE A 144 20.65 5.30 15.13
CA PHE A 144 19.42 5.83 15.69
C PHE A 144 18.38 4.73 15.92
N GLN A 145 18.16 3.85 14.93
CA GLN A 145 17.28 2.69 15.09
C GLN A 145 17.76 1.74 16.21
N LEU A 146 19.06 1.41 16.25
CA LEU A 146 19.63 0.56 17.30
C LEU A 146 19.41 1.16 18.70
N ILE A 147 19.59 2.48 18.86
CA ILE A 147 19.29 3.19 20.10
C ILE A 147 17.80 3.05 20.45
N ALA A 148 16.91 3.31 19.49
CA ALA A 148 15.46 3.26 19.68
C ALA A 148 14.97 1.88 20.13
N ILE A 149 15.47 0.84 19.49
CA ILE A 149 15.00 -0.54 19.73
C ILE A 149 15.50 -1.09 21.07
N ASN A 150 16.71 -0.71 21.48
CA ASN A 150 17.33 -1.25 22.67
C ASN A 150 17.04 -0.45 23.96
N ASN A 151 16.51 0.77 23.87
CA ASN A 151 16.31 1.66 25.02
C ASN A 151 14.81 1.96 25.27
N LYS A 152 13.98 0.92 25.33
CA LYS A 152 12.51 1.00 25.48
C LYS A 152 12.02 1.62 26.80
N ASN A 153 12.82 1.62 27.84
CA ASN A 153 12.52 2.27 29.10
C ASN A 153 13.59 3.33 29.34
N ILE A 154 13.21 4.58 29.42
CA ILE A 154 14.08 5.74 29.69
C ILE A 154 14.90 5.48 30.98
N SER A 155 15.77 4.50 30.94
CA SER A 155 16.92 4.47 31.84
C SER A 155 17.89 5.50 31.28
N ASN A 156 18.44 6.37 32.13
CA ASN A 156 19.45 7.38 31.73
C ASN A 156 20.73 6.76 31.13
N THR A 157 20.68 5.55 30.58
CA THR A 157 21.82 4.79 30.07
C THR A 157 21.50 4.19 28.73
N ILE A 158 22.25 4.59 27.72
CA ILE A 158 22.24 3.99 26.37
C ILE A 158 22.94 2.64 26.47
N LYS A 159 22.31 1.58 26.00
CA LYS A 159 22.92 0.25 25.97
C LYS A 159 22.72 -0.35 24.57
N LEU A 160 23.83 -0.70 23.91
CA LEU A 160 23.85 -1.22 22.54
C LEU A 160 24.66 -2.51 22.47
N PRO A 161 24.34 -3.47 21.58
CA PRO A 161 25.19 -4.62 21.30
C PRO A 161 26.50 -4.16 20.65
N CYS A 162 27.61 -4.83 20.93
CA CYS A 162 28.82 -4.71 20.11
C CYS A 162 28.58 -5.37 18.76
N LEU A 163 28.90 -4.68 17.66
CA LEU A 163 28.69 -5.18 16.30
C LEU A 163 29.50 -4.40 15.26
N GLU A 164 29.69 -5.05 14.11
CA GLU A 164 30.25 -4.46 12.89
C GLU A 164 29.20 -4.50 11.77
N ILE A 165 28.98 -3.35 11.13
CA ILE A 165 28.10 -3.23 9.95
C ILE A 165 28.89 -2.64 8.79
N LYS A 166 28.70 -3.26 7.59
CA LYS A 166 29.05 -2.68 6.30
C LYS A 166 27.79 -2.68 5.45
N ASP A 167 27.44 -1.53 4.87
CA ASP A 167 26.14 -1.40 4.25
C ASP A 167 26.12 -0.43 3.07
N LYS A 168 25.26 -0.72 2.11
CA LYS A 168 25.02 0.11 0.93
C LYS A 168 23.67 -0.28 0.29
N PRO A 169 23.00 0.64 -0.44
CA PRO A 169 21.77 0.33 -1.13
C PRO A 169 22.00 -0.54 -2.39
N SER A 170 21.00 -1.33 -2.75
CA SER A 170 20.93 -2.09 -4.00
C SER A 170 20.38 -1.27 -5.16
N PHE A 171 19.54 -0.27 -4.89
CA PHE A 171 18.92 0.58 -5.89
C PHE A 171 19.14 2.05 -5.58
N ASP A 172 19.34 2.86 -6.62
CA ASP A 172 19.56 4.31 -6.50
C ASP A 172 18.24 5.07 -6.25
N HIS A 173 17.13 4.59 -6.83
CA HIS A 173 15.80 5.17 -6.63
C HIS A 173 14.99 4.33 -5.63
N ARG A 174 14.69 4.92 -4.47
CA ARG A 174 13.86 4.33 -3.41
C ARG A 174 12.78 5.34 -3.06
N GLY A 175 11.71 5.32 -3.90
CA GLY A 175 10.70 6.37 -3.96
C GLY A 175 9.48 6.13 -3.08
N PHE A 176 8.90 7.24 -2.65
CA PHE A 176 7.58 7.31 -2.02
C PHE A 176 6.81 8.47 -2.64
N LEU A 177 5.72 8.14 -3.36
CA LEU A 177 4.78 9.12 -3.88
C LEU A 177 3.78 9.54 -2.81
N MET A 178 3.61 10.86 -2.64
CA MET A 178 2.59 11.46 -1.80
C MET A 178 1.66 12.35 -2.64
N ASP A 179 0.42 11.91 -2.80
CA ASP A 179 -0.64 12.71 -3.43
C ASP A 179 -1.18 13.74 -2.44
N CYS A 180 -0.95 15.01 -2.73
CA CYS A 180 -1.46 16.15 -1.98
C CYS A 180 -2.63 16.85 -2.70
N CYS A 181 -3.10 16.29 -3.83
CA CYS A 181 -4.09 16.91 -4.69
C CYS A 181 -5.51 16.45 -4.39
N ARG A 182 -5.76 15.14 -4.29
CA ARG A 182 -7.08 14.62 -3.92
C ARG A 182 -7.41 15.00 -2.48
N HIS A 183 -6.44 14.84 -1.54
CA HIS A 183 -6.52 15.45 -0.21
C HIS A 183 -5.24 16.21 0.12
N PHE A 184 -5.43 17.41 0.70
CA PHE A 184 -4.32 18.33 0.98
C PHE A 184 -3.65 17.98 2.31
N PHE A 185 -2.32 17.82 2.31
CA PHE A 185 -1.51 17.60 3.51
C PHE A 185 -0.69 18.83 3.88
N THR A 186 -0.57 19.09 5.18
CA THR A 186 0.18 20.26 5.67
C THR A 186 1.69 20.09 5.51
N VAL A 187 2.42 21.21 5.49
CA VAL A 187 3.89 21.23 5.52
C VAL A 187 4.44 20.38 6.67
N LYS A 188 3.77 20.38 7.83
CA LYS A 188 4.14 19.57 8.99
C LYS A 188 4.06 18.07 8.70
N THR A 189 2.99 17.63 8.05
CA THR A 189 2.81 16.23 7.65
C THR A 189 3.89 15.79 6.65
N ILE A 190 4.18 16.63 5.65
CA ILE A 190 5.24 16.33 4.66
C ILE A 190 6.60 16.19 5.34
N LYS A 191 6.96 17.10 6.24
CA LYS A 191 8.22 17.02 7.00
C LYS A 191 8.30 15.77 7.87
N LYS A 192 7.19 15.36 8.51
CA LYS A 192 7.12 14.10 9.25
C LYS A 192 7.45 12.91 8.33
N TYR A 193 6.91 12.88 7.10
CA TYR A 193 7.21 11.81 6.16
C TYR A 193 8.65 11.85 5.66
N ILE A 194 9.21 13.03 5.42
CA ILE A 194 10.64 13.18 5.11
C ILE A 194 11.53 12.63 6.25
N ASP A 195 11.18 12.87 7.53
CA ASP A 195 11.88 12.28 8.68
C ASP A 195 11.76 10.75 8.67
N LEU A 196 10.55 10.19 8.50
CA LEU A 196 10.31 8.75 8.45
C LEU A 196 11.04 8.09 7.28
N MET A 197 10.99 8.68 6.10
CA MET A 197 11.73 8.23 4.92
C MET A 197 13.23 8.19 5.20
N SER A 198 13.79 9.22 5.83
CA SER A 198 15.22 9.29 6.16
C SER A 198 15.64 8.18 7.13
N ILE A 199 14.83 7.91 8.18
CA ILE A 199 15.08 6.86 9.18
C ILE A 199 15.12 5.48 8.49
N TYR A 200 14.24 5.23 7.53
CA TYR A 200 14.15 3.97 6.80
C TYR A 200 14.85 4.01 5.43
N LYS A 201 15.74 4.97 5.22
CA LYS A 201 16.66 5.06 4.07
C LYS A 201 16.00 5.15 2.69
N MET A 202 14.74 5.61 2.62
CA MET A 202 14.11 6.05 1.37
C MET A 202 14.74 7.39 0.97
N ASN A 203 14.94 7.65 -0.34
CA ASN A 203 15.70 8.81 -0.79
C ASN A 203 15.01 9.68 -1.85
N VAL A 204 13.81 9.34 -2.26
CA VAL A 204 13.04 10.12 -3.22
C VAL A 204 11.64 10.36 -2.68
N LEU A 205 11.28 11.62 -2.48
CA LEU A 205 9.89 12.06 -2.30
C LEU A 205 9.34 12.48 -3.66
N HIS A 206 8.47 11.67 -4.23
CA HIS A 206 7.68 12.02 -5.40
C HIS A 206 6.46 12.81 -4.92
N TRP A 207 6.44 14.09 -5.20
CA TRP A 207 5.43 15.01 -4.68
C TRP A 207 4.42 15.36 -5.76
N HIS A 208 3.25 14.73 -5.67
CA HIS A 208 2.17 14.93 -6.64
C HIS A 208 1.41 16.21 -6.32
N LEU A 209 1.58 17.23 -7.17
CA LEU A 209 1.22 18.63 -6.90
C LEU A 209 0.10 19.19 -7.79
N THR A 210 -0.28 18.52 -8.86
CA THR A 210 -1.35 18.98 -9.75
C THR A 210 -2.24 17.83 -10.19
N GLU A 211 -3.56 18.06 -10.20
CA GLU A 211 -4.57 17.04 -10.47
C GLU A 211 -5.92 17.69 -10.84
N ASP A 212 -6.88 16.90 -11.26
CA ASP A 212 -8.25 17.35 -11.55
C ASP A 212 -8.94 18.00 -10.34
N GLN A 213 -8.65 17.51 -9.12
CA GLN A 213 -9.25 17.98 -7.88
C GLN A 213 -8.47 19.09 -7.19
N GLY A 214 -7.32 19.47 -7.72
CA GLY A 214 -6.59 20.58 -7.12
C GLY A 214 -5.20 20.83 -7.65
N TRP A 215 -4.88 22.10 -7.79
CA TRP A 215 -3.57 22.62 -8.09
C TRP A 215 -2.87 23.08 -6.80
N ARG A 216 -1.71 22.52 -6.45
CA ARG A 216 -1.11 22.71 -5.12
C ARG A 216 0.15 23.55 -5.07
N ILE A 217 0.61 24.09 -6.18
CA ILE A 217 1.84 24.87 -6.27
C ILE A 217 1.54 26.34 -6.62
N GLU A 218 2.16 27.28 -5.90
CA GLU A 218 2.06 28.71 -6.22
C GLU A 218 2.81 29.06 -7.50
N ILE A 219 2.11 29.69 -8.45
CA ILE A 219 2.63 30.19 -9.73
C ILE A 219 2.26 31.65 -9.88
N ASP A 220 3.26 32.55 -9.83
CA ASP A 220 3.03 34.00 -9.84
C ASP A 220 2.35 34.47 -11.12
N LYS A 221 2.78 33.92 -12.26
CA LYS A 221 2.25 34.33 -13.58
C LYS A 221 0.79 33.92 -13.77
N TYR A 222 0.32 32.91 -13.06
CA TYR A 222 -1.02 32.35 -13.21
C TYR A 222 -1.77 32.26 -11.87
N PRO A 223 -2.12 33.39 -11.24
CA PRO A 223 -2.67 33.43 -9.88
C PRO A 223 -4.02 32.70 -9.73
N LYS A 224 -4.80 32.51 -10.80
CA LYS A 224 -6.06 31.75 -10.74
C LYS A 224 -5.81 30.25 -10.44
N LEU A 225 -4.64 29.71 -10.71
CA LEU A 225 -4.29 28.35 -10.31
C LEU A 225 -4.45 28.16 -8.80
N ASN A 226 -4.15 29.21 -8.01
CA ASN A 226 -4.23 29.15 -6.55
C ASN A 226 -5.56 29.73 -6.02
N THR A 227 -6.16 30.70 -6.70
CA THR A 227 -7.44 31.30 -6.24
C THR A 227 -8.67 30.52 -6.70
N VAL A 228 -8.57 29.71 -7.76
CA VAL A 228 -9.61 28.84 -8.31
C VAL A 228 -9.16 27.37 -8.25
N GLY A 229 -8.08 27.03 -8.94
CA GLY A 229 -7.64 25.65 -9.14
C GLY A 229 -7.27 24.89 -7.86
N SER A 230 -6.92 25.59 -6.78
CA SER A 230 -6.59 24.97 -5.50
C SER A 230 -7.80 24.59 -4.63
N TRP A 231 -9.01 24.96 -5.07
CA TRP A 231 -10.22 24.84 -4.26
C TRP A 231 -11.34 24.14 -5.02
N ARG A 232 -11.98 23.19 -4.37
CA ARG A 232 -13.19 22.53 -4.87
C ARG A 232 -14.34 22.70 -3.89
N GLU A 233 -15.55 22.68 -4.41
CA GLU A 233 -16.76 22.69 -3.61
C GLU A 233 -17.38 21.29 -3.61
N ASP A 234 -17.64 20.75 -2.44
CA ASP A 234 -18.31 19.46 -2.24
C ASP A 234 -19.52 19.63 -1.31
N SER A 235 -20.18 18.52 -0.96
CA SER A 235 -21.37 18.53 -0.08
C SER A 235 -21.10 19.05 1.34
N ILE A 236 -19.84 19.18 1.75
CA ILE A 236 -19.42 19.63 3.09
C ILE A 236 -19.02 21.11 3.07
N GLY A 237 -18.71 21.66 1.90
CA GLY A 237 -18.28 23.04 1.68
C GLY A 237 -17.05 23.16 0.82
N VAL A 238 -16.34 24.29 0.92
CA VAL A 238 -15.12 24.54 0.16
C VAL A 238 -13.94 23.81 0.82
N TYR A 239 -13.25 23.00 0.03
CA TYR A 239 -12.07 22.24 0.44
C TYR A 239 -10.89 22.51 -0.48
N GLY A 240 -9.69 22.64 0.06
CA GLY A 240 -8.47 22.79 -0.72
C GLY A 240 -7.30 23.35 0.06
N GLY A 241 -6.34 23.89 -0.67
CA GLY A 241 -5.10 24.47 -0.16
C GLY A 241 -4.00 24.41 -1.24
N PHE A 242 -2.93 25.15 -1.02
CA PHE A 242 -1.73 25.09 -1.85
C PHE A 242 -0.50 25.42 -1.02
N TYR A 243 0.66 25.13 -1.56
CA TYR A 243 1.95 25.45 -0.95
C TYR A 243 2.51 26.71 -1.60
N THR A 244 2.87 27.67 -0.77
CA THR A 244 3.58 28.88 -1.21
C THR A 244 5.00 28.52 -1.66
N LYS A 245 5.58 29.30 -2.54
CA LYS A 245 6.99 29.14 -2.95
C LYS A 245 7.95 29.10 -1.78
N LYS A 246 7.64 29.86 -0.70
CA LYS A 246 8.42 29.83 0.54
C LYS A 246 8.36 28.46 1.24
N GLU A 247 7.16 27.89 1.36
CA GLU A 247 6.96 26.58 1.97
C GLU A 247 7.59 25.46 1.13
N ILE A 248 7.49 25.55 -0.20
CA ILE A 248 8.14 24.58 -1.09
C ILE A 248 9.66 24.61 -0.91
N LYS A 249 10.28 25.81 -0.93
CA LYS A 249 11.74 25.96 -0.68
C LYS A 249 12.14 25.44 0.70
N GLU A 250 11.29 25.64 1.70
CA GLU A 250 11.51 25.11 3.07
C GLU A 250 11.49 23.57 3.09
N ILE A 251 10.50 22.94 2.44
CA ILE A 251 10.39 21.48 2.33
C ILE A 251 11.57 20.90 1.54
N VAL A 252 11.92 21.47 0.39
CA VAL A 252 13.04 21.03 -0.44
C VAL A 252 14.36 21.10 0.34
N LYS A 253 14.61 22.21 1.03
CA LYS A 253 15.81 22.35 1.89
C LYS A 253 15.82 21.34 3.03
N TYR A 254 14.66 21.06 3.66
CA TYR A 254 14.50 20.10 4.73
C TYR A 254 14.80 18.67 4.27
N ALA A 255 14.33 18.31 3.08
CA ALA A 255 14.61 17.02 2.44
C ALA A 255 16.09 16.87 2.05
N GLN A 256 16.69 17.91 1.44
CA GLN A 256 18.12 17.90 1.08
C GLN A 256 19.04 17.65 2.27
N GLN A 257 18.72 18.20 3.45
CA GLN A 257 19.47 17.95 4.68
C GLN A 257 19.43 16.48 5.13
N ARG A 258 18.51 15.68 4.56
CA ARG A 258 18.29 14.25 4.82
C ARG A 258 18.63 13.37 3.63
N PHE A 259 19.33 13.92 2.64
CA PHE A 259 19.68 13.23 1.39
C PHE A 259 18.46 12.65 0.67
N ILE A 260 17.32 13.36 0.74
CA ILE A 260 16.09 13.05 0.02
C ILE A 260 15.92 14.06 -1.12
N GLU A 261 15.86 13.53 -2.34
CA GLU A 261 15.50 14.29 -3.53
C GLU A 261 13.97 14.48 -3.54
N VAL A 262 13.51 15.70 -3.82
CA VAL A 262 12.08 15.98 -4.03
C VAL A 262 11.84 16.14 -5.53
N ILE A 263 11.07 15.23 -6.11
CA ILE A 263 10.66 15.25 -7.52
C ILE A 263 9.22 15.75 -7.57
N PRO A 264 8.97 16.95 -8.13
CA PRO A 264 7.60 17.41 -8.31
C PRO A 264 6.95 16.70 -9.49
N GLU A 265 5.67 16.38 -9.37
CA GLU A 265 4.83 15.95 -10.48
C GLU A 265 3.87 17.06 -10.90
N ILE A 266 3.91 17.38 -12.18
CA ILE A 266 3.04 18.35 -12.87
C ILE A 266 2.34 17.59 -13.99
N GLU A 267 1.11 17.22 -13.76
CA GLU A 267 0.32 16.38 -14.65
C GLU A 267 0.00 17.01 -16.00
N LEU A 268 0.20 16.22 -17.04
CA LEU A 268 -0.14 16.54 -18.42
C LEU A 268 -0.16 15.28 -19.31
N PRO A 269 -0.93 15.21 -20.40
CA PRO A 269 -1.98 16.16 -20.77
C PRO A 269 -3.29 15.92 -20.02
N GLY A 270 -3.46 14.75 -19.39
CA GLY A 270 -4.56 14.38 -18.52
C GLY A 270 -4.49 15.05 -17.15
N HIS A 271 -5.39 14.69 -16.23
CA HIS A 271 -5.38 15.13 -14.83
C HIS A 271 -5.19 16.64 -14.65
N SER A 272 -5.79 17.44 -15.55
CA SER A 272 -5.52 18.86 -15.71
C SER A 272 -6.76 19.75 -15.48
N GLN A 273 -7.88 19.18 -15.01
CA GLN A 273 -9.14 19.92 -14.90
C GLN A 273 -9.06 21.13 -13.95
N ALA A 274 -8.27 21.07 -12.87
CA ALA A 274 -8.10 22.22 -11.97
C ALA A 274 -7.41 23.40 -12.69
N ALA A 275 -6.43 23.13 -13.56
CA ALA A 275 -5.80 24.15 -14.38
C ALA A 275 -6.77 24.70 -15.44
N ILE A 276 -7.56 23.83 -16.06
CA ILE A 276 -8.58 24.20 -17.06
C ILE A 276 -9.70 25.03 -16.40
N ALA A 277 -10.14 24.66 -15.19
CA ALA A 277 -11.09 25.46 -14.43
C ALA A 277 -10.57 26.88 -14.15
N SER A 278 -9.27 27.01 -13.92
CA SER A 278 -8.61 28.30 -13.73
C SER A 278 -8.48 29.10 -15.03
N TYR A 279 -8.20 28.41 -16.14
CA TYR A 279 -7.93 28.97 -17.45
C TYR A 279 -8.57 28.14 -18.58
N PRO A 280 -9.87 28.33 -18.88
CA PRO A 280 -10.61 27.48 -19.82
C PRO A 280 -10.02 27.35 -21.24
N TYR A 281 -9.24 28.32 -21.68
CA TYR A 281 -8.56 28.29 -23.00
C TYR A 281 -7.54 27.15 -23.15
N LEU A 282 -7.17 26.51 -22.03
CA LEU A 282 -6.24 25.36 -22.01
C LEU A 282 -6.89 24.08 -22.56
N SER A 283 -8.22 23.99 -22.52
CA SER A 283 -8.96 22.84 -23.06
C SER A 283 -9.32 22.99 -24.54
N CYS A 284 -9.72 21.89 -25.18
CA CYS A 284 -10.18 21.88 -26.56
C CYS A 284 -11.45 22.73 -26.78
N GLU A 285 -12.37 22.71 -25.84
CA GLU A 285 -13.65 23.43 -25.94
C GLU A 285 -13.59 24.87 -25.43
N SER A 286 -12.59 25.22 -24.64
CA SER A 286 -12.43 26.55 -24.00
C SER A 286 -13.69 26.98 -23.19
N LYS A 287 -14.44 26.03 -22.66
CA LYS A 287 -15.63 26.25 -21.83
C LYS A 287 -15.25 26.29 -20.35
N GLU A 288 -16.03 27.04 -19.57
CA GLU A 288 -15.91 27.02 -18.11
C GLU A 288 -16.27 25.63 -17.57
N VAL A 289 -15.42 25.11 -16.71
CA VAL A 289 -15.60 23.87 -15.94
C VAL A 289 -15.27 24.16 -14.48
N ASN A 290 -15.81 23.37 -13.59
CA ASN A 290 -15.44 23.44 -12.16
C ASN A 290 -14.22 22.55 -11.88
N VAL A 291 -13.49 22.87 -10.82
CA VAL A 291 -12.51 21.95 -10.25
C VAL A 291 -13.26 20.67 -9.85
N ALA A 292 -12.71 19.51 -10.18
CA ALA A 292 -13.38 18.25 -9.94
C ALA A 292 -13.60 18.01 -8.43
N ASN A 293 -14.78 17.53 -8.07
CA ASN A 293 -15.16 17.18 -6.71
C ASN A 293 -15.55 15.70 -6.55
N THR A 294 -15.30 14.92 -7.59
CA THR A 294 -15.44 13.46 -7.64
C THR A 294 -14.12 12.83 -8.06
N TRP A 295 -14.01 11.51 -7.90
CA TRP A 295 -12.84 10.74 -8.32
C TRP A 295 -13.09 10.08 -9.67
N GLY A 296 -12.05 9.95 -10.49
CA GLY A 296 -12.10 9.29 -11.79
C GLY A 296 -11.27 10.02 -12.85
N VAL A 297 -11.38 9.55 -14.09
CA VAL A 297 -10.69 10.11 -15.27
C VAL A 297 -11.63 11.08 -15.98
N PHE A 298 -11.18 12.30 -16.21
CA PHE A 298 -11.99 13.37 -16.79
C PHE A 298 -11.66 13.61 -18.26
N LYS A 299 -12.69 13.98 -19.05
CA LYS A 299 -12.54 14.18 -20.52
C LYS A 299 -11.79 15.44 -20.90
N ASP A 300 -11.85 16.47 -20.04
CA ASP A 300 -11.25 17.76 -20.30
C ASP A 300 -9.77 17.71 -19.93
N ILE A 301 -8.93 17.60 -20.96
CA ILE A 301 -7.47 17.56 -20.88
C ILE A 301 -6.88 18.73 -21.67
N TYR A 302 -5.59 18.98 -21.51
CA TYR A 302 -4.91 20.03 -22.26
C TYR A 302 -5.05 19.81 -23.78
N CYS A 303 -5.34 20.90 -24.51
CA CYS A 303 -5.50 20.86 -25.97
C CYS A 303 -4.14 20.81 -26.69
N ALA A 304 -3.79 19.65 -27.25
CA ALA A 304 -2.53 19.44 -27.98
C ALA A 304 -2.38 20.28 -29.26
N GLY A 305 -3.49 20.72 -29.82
CA GLY A 305 -3.51 21.60 -31.00
C GLY A 305 -3.36 23.09 -30.70
N ASN A 306 -3.33 23.50 -29.40
CA ASN A 306 -3.29 24.90 -28.99
C ASN A 306 -1.89 25.30 -28.47
N ASP A 307 -1.15 26.11 -29.22
CA ASP A 307 0.19 26.54 -28.80
C ASP A 307 0.20 27.36 -27.48
N SER A 308 -0.91 27.99 -27.11
CA SER A 308 -1.02 28.72 -25.85
C SER A 308 -0.91 27.78 -24.64
N VAL A 309 -1.24 26.48 -24.80
CA VAL A 309 -1.04 25.45 -23.76
C VAL A 309 0.46 25.24 -23.50
N PHE A 310 1.25 25.13 -24.56
CA PHE A 310 2.70 24.97 -24.45
C PHE A 310 3.40 26.21 -23.90
N MET A 311 2.88 27.41 -24.22
CA MET A 311 3.36 28.64 -23.59
C MET A 311 3.03 28.67 -22.09
N PHE A 312 1.80 28.31 -21.72
CA PHE A 312 1.39 28.18 -20.32
C PHE A 312 2.29 27.20 -19.56
N LEU A 313 2.48 25.98 -20.09
CA LEU A 313 3.32 24.96 -19.47
C LEU A 313 4.79 25.38 -19.39
N LYS A 314 5.33 26.06 -20.42
CA LYS A 314 6.69 26.61 -20.37
C LYS A 314 6.84 27.62 -19.24
N ASP A 315 5.86 28.50 -19.04
CA ASP A 315 5.86 29.47 -17.94
C ASP A 315 5.77 28.78 -16.57
N VAL A 316 4.88 27.78 -16.43
CA VAL A 316 4.77 26.96 -15.20
C VAL A 316 6.09 26.27 -14.91
N PHE A 317 6.68 25.56 -15.88
CA PHE A 317 7.96 24.87 -15.68
C PHE A 317 9.13 25.83 -15.41
N ASN A 318 9.11 27.07 -15.91
CA ASN A 318 10.09 28.05 -15.51
C ASN A 318 10.08 28.31 -14.00
N GLU A 319 8.89 28.48 -13.41
CA GLU A 319 8.78 28.71 -11.97
C GLU A 319 9.03 27.42 -11.14
N VAL A 320 8.55 26.26 -11.61
CA VAL A 320 8.77 24.97 -10.95
C VAL A 320 10.26 24.62 -10.89
N THR A 321 10.99 24.78 -12.00
CA THR A 321 12.41 24.43 -12.05
C THR A 321 13.29 25.32 -11.17
N ASP A 322 12.85 26.55 -10.84
CA ASP A 322 13.51 27.45 -9.89
C ASP A 322 13.27 27.03 -8.41
N LEU A 323 12.19 26.29 -8.15
CA LEU A 323 11.84 25.82 -6.82
C LEU A 323 12.45 24.47 -6.48
N PHE A 324 12.60 23.60 -7.49
CA PHE A 324 13.08 22.23 -7.32
C PHE A 324 14.43 22.00 -7.96
N PRO A 325 15.51 21.80 -7.16
CA PRO A 325 16.85 21.57 -7.68
C PRO A 325 17.03 20.18 -8.32
N SER A 326 16.10 19.24 -8.11
CA SER A 326 16.11 17.95 -8.79
C SER A 326 16.35 18.11 -10.28
N LYS A 327 17.17 17.25 -10.87
CA LYS A 327 17.33 17.17 -12.33
C LYS A 327 16.14 16.52 -13.01
N ARG A 328 15.26 15.88 -12.25
CA ARG A 328 14.12 15.11 -12.72
C ARG A 328 12.81 15.83 -12.39
N ILE A 329 11.91 15.87 -13.35
CA ILE A 329 10.54 16.36 -13.19
C ILE A 329 9.61 15.26 -13.67
N HIS A 330 8.65 14.88 -12.85
CA HIS A 330 7.60 13.95 -13.26
C HIS A 330 6.48 14.74 -13.96
N ILE A 331 6.04 14.25 -15.11
CA ILE A 331 5.07 14.94 -15.95
C ILE A 331 3.72 14.19 -16.05
N GLY A 332 3.55 13.11 -15.30
CA GLY A 332 2.41 12.23 -15.40
C GLY A 332 2.37 11.49 -16.74
N GLY A 333 1.39 11.78 -17.56
CA GLY A 333 1.23 11.22 -18.90
C GLY A 333 0.27 10.05 -18.98
N ASP A 334 -0.30 9.67 -17.86
CA ASP A 334 -1.26 8.58 -17.71
C ASP A 334 -2.70 9.01 -18.01
N GLU A 335 -3.55 8.01 -18.23
CA GLU A 335 -5.01 8.09 -18.28
C GLU A 335 -5.56 9.29 -19.10
N ALA A 336 -4.85 9.76 -20.15
CA ALA A 336 -5.27 10.87 -20.98
C ALA A 336 -6.35 10.46 -22.01
N PRO A 337 -7.65 10.79 -21.83
CA PRO A 337 -8.71 10.39 -22.76
C PRO A 337 -8.60 11.12 -24.09
N LYS A 338 -8.65 10.41 -25.21
CA LYS A 338 -8.47 10.96 -26.56
C LYS A 338 -9.74 11.65 -27.10
N PHE A 339 -10.90 11.42 -26.48
CA PHE A 339 -12.22 11.88 -26.94
C PHE A 339 -12.29 13.37 -27.33
N ARG A 340 -11.64 14.26 -26.52
CA ARG A 340 -11.62 15.70 -26.84
C ARG A 340 -10.74 15.99 -28.04
N TRP A 341 -9.61 15.31 -28.17
CA TRP A 341 -8.69 15.52 -29.30
C TRP A 341 -9.26 15.02 -30.61
N GLU A 342 -9.95 13.87 -30.63
CA GLU A 342 -10.67 13.30 -31.78
C GLU A 342 -11.67 14.30 -32.37
N ASN A 343 -12.33 15.08 -31.52
CA ASN A 343 -13.39 16.01 -31.92
C ASN A 343 -12.92 17.49 -31.98
N CYS A 344 -11.62 17.76 -31.82
CA CYS A 344 -11.07 19.10 -31.80
C CYS A 344 -10.39 19.46 -33.12
N GLY A 345 -10.94 20.41 -33.83
CA GLY A 345 -10.35 20.88 -35.13
C GLY A 345 -8.90 21.37 -35.03
N LYS A 346 -8.47 21.91 -33.85
CA LYS A 346 -7.07 22.32 -33.62
C LYS A 346 -6.17 21.10 -33.48
N CYS A 347 -6.60 20.06 -32.74
CA CYS A 347 -5.85 18.82 -32.55
C CYS A 347 -5.74 18.06 -33.87
N GLN A 348 -6.85 17.90 -34.61
CA GLN A 348 -6.84 17.24 -35.89
C GLN A 348 -5.97 17.98 -36.92
N LYS A 349 -6.02 19.32 -36.95
CA LYS A 349 -5.09 20.12 -37.76
C LYS A 349 -3.63 19.89 -37.37
N ARG A 350 -3.31 19.83 -36.06
CA ARG A 350 -1.96 19.54 -35.57
C ARG A 350 -1.48 18.19 -36.06
N MET A 351 -2.33 17.17 -36.01
CA MET A 351 -1.98 15.85 -36.51
C MET A 351 -1.64 15.84 -37.98
N ILE A 352 -2.39 16.59 -38.81
CA ILE A 352 -2.10 16.74 -40.23
C ILE A 352 -0.77 17.49 -40.44
N ASP A 353 -0.59 18.63 -39.76
CA ASP A 353 0.60 19.51 -39.93
C ASP A 353 1.90 18.76 -39.50
N GLU A 354 1.85 17.88 -38.50
CA GLU A 354 2.99 17.12 -37.95
C GLU A 354 3.06 15.68 -38.52
N ASN A 355 2.15 15.31 -39.43
CA ASN A 355 2.07 13.97 -40.02
C ASN A 355 1.94 12.84 -38.99
N LEU A 356 1.07 13.02 -37.97
CA LEU A 356 0.76 12.07 -36.94
C LEU A 356 -0.44 11.20 -37.36
N LYS A 357 -0.42 9.89 -37.02
CA LYS A 357 -1.41 8.93 -37.50
C LYS A 357 -2.68 8.91 -36.64
N ASP A 358 -2.52 9.09 -35.34
CA ASP A 358 -3.58 8.99 -34.35
C ASP A 358 -3.30 9.84 -33.11
N GLU A 359 -4.22 9.84 -32.18
CA GLU A 359 -4.13 10.62 -30.94
C GLU A 359 -3.08 10.08 -29.96
N HIS A 360 -2.60 8.84 -30.11
CA HIS A 360 -1.47 8.32 -29.33
C HIS A 360 -0.16 8.96 -29.82
N GLU A 361 0.04 9.07 -31.14
CA GLU A 361 1.17 9.83 -31.69
C GLU A 361 1.06 11.34 -31.36
N LEU A 362 -0.15 11.88 -31.25
CA LEU A 362 -0.36 13.26 -30.79
C LEU A 362 0.02 13.44 -29.32
N GLN A 363 -0.21 12.45 -28.46
CA GLN A 363 0.28 12.48 -27.08
C GLN A 363 1.81 12.43 -27.03
N SER A 364 2.45 11.57 -27.81
CA SER A 364 3.92 11.53 -27.92
C SER A 364 4.48 12.84 -28.40
N TYR A 365 3.86 13.49 -29.40
CA TYR A 365 4.22 14.83 -29.83
C TYR A 365 4.11 15.85 -28.69
N PHE A 366 3.04 15.78 -27.88
CA PHE A 366 2.87 16.64 -26.73
C PHE A 366 4.03 16.48 -25.73
N ILE A 367 4.32 15.22 -25.34
CA ILE A 367 5.40 14.86 -24.42
C ILE A 367 6.77 15.33 -24.96
N GLU A 368 7.06 15.09 -26.24
CA GLU A 368 8.32 15.53 -26.88
C GLU A 368 8.50 17.06 -26.81
N ARG A 369 7.44 17.85 -27.00
CA ARG A 369 7.50 19.30 -26.85
C ARG A 369 7.80 19.71 -25.39
N ILE A 370 7.21 19.03 -24.42
CA ILE A 370 7.49 19.29 -23.01
C ILE A 370 8.92 18.87 -22.65
N ALA A 371 9.38 17.72 -23.15
CA ALA A 371 10.76 17.26 -22.95
C ALA A 371 11.77 18.33 -23.44
N LYS A 372 11.55 18.93 -24.61
CA LYS A 372 12.39 20.03 -25.14
C LYS A 372 12.37 21.26 -24.23
N ILE A 373 11.20 21.63 -23.70
CA ILE A 373 11.07 22.78 -22.77
C ILE A 373 11.88 22.53 -21.49
N LEU A 374 11.85 21.31 -20.96
CA LEU A 374 12.58 20.94 -19.74
C LEU A 374 14.08 20.75 -20.01
N ASP A 375 14.47 20.24 -21.17
CA ASP A 375 15.87 20.11 -21.58
C ASP A 375 16.57 21.47 -21.67
N GLU A 376 15.88 22.53 -22.17
CA GLU A 376 16.36 23.95 -22.13
C GLU A 376 16.74 24.40 -20.70
N LYS A 377 16.24 23.71 -19.68
CA LYS A 377 16.50 23.93 -18.24
C LYS A 377 17.45 22.90 -17.62
N ASN A 378 18.07 22.03 -18.43
CA ASN A 378 18.88 20.90 -17.99
C ASN A 378 18.10 19.95 -17.05
N LYS A 379 16.80 19.74 -17.31
CA LYS A 379 15.93 18.79 -16.62
C LYS A 379 15.57 17.63 -17.54
N THR A 380 15.49 16.43 -16.97
CA THR A 380 14.99 15.23 -17.64
C THR A 380 13.58 14.93 -17.12
N ILE A 381 12.77 14.26 -17.94
CA ILE A 381 11.42 13.90 -17.57
C ILE A 381 11.34 12.47 -17.04
N ILE A 382 10.41 12.29 -16.12
CA ILE A 382 9.86 10.98 -15.75
C ILE A 382 8.38 11.00 -16.18
N GLY A 383 7.85 9.90 -16.65
CA GLY A 383 6.42 9.76 -16.90
C GLY A 383 5.95 8.33 -16.71
N TRP A 384 4.64 8.19 -16.51
CA TRP A 384 4.01 6.87 -16.40
C TRP A 384 4.17 6.07 -17.68
N ASP A 385 4.00 4.75 -17.61
CA ASP A 385 4.30 3.85 -18.73
C ASP A 385 3.41 4.00 -19.97
N GLU A 386 2.32 4.79 -19.90
CA GLU A 386 1.52 5.18 -21.08
C GLU A 386 2.30 6.03 -22.08
N ILE A 387 3.29 6.81 -21.64
CA ILE A 387 4.01 7.71 -22.56
C ILE A 387 4.80 6.95 -23.63
N ILE A 388 5.06 5.65 -23.44
CA ILE A 388 5.73 4.80 -24.44
C ILE A 388 4.76 3.97 -25.32
N GLU A 389 3.45 4.21 -25.25
CA GLU A 389 2.48 3.57 -26.17
C GLU A 389 2.73 3.98 -27.62
N SER A 390 3.38 5.11 -27.83
CA SER A 390 3.94 5.55 -29.10
C SER A 390 5.42 5.90 -28.92
N LYS A 391 6.14 6.00 -30.02
CA LYS A 391 7.59 6.24 -30.01
C LYS A 391 7.95 7.58 -29.38
N ILE A 392 8.80 7.56 -28.35
CA ILE A 392 9.45 8.74 -27.75
C ILE A 392 10.96 8.68 -28.02
N ASN A 393 11.49 9.75 -28.63
CA ASN A 393 12.92 9.86 -28.96
C ASN A 393 13.74 10.53 -27.85
N SER A 394 13.12 11.40 -27.05
CA SER A 394 13.78 12.07 -25.92
C SER A 394 14.29 11.08 -24.86
N ASP A 395 15.34 11.49 -24.13
CA ASP A 395 15.81 10.74 -22.96
C ASP A 395 14.81 10.90 -21.81
N VAL A 396 14.05 9.84 -21.54
CA VAL A 396 12.99 9.81 -20.55
C VAL A 396 13.20 8.64 -19.60
N THR A 397 12.84 8.81 -18.34
CA THR A 397 12.72 7.71 -17.38
C THR A 397 11.26 7.29 -17.33
N ILE A 398 10.99 5.98 -17.37
CA ILE A 398 9.65 5.44 -17.35
C ILE A 398 9.33 4.93 -15.96
N GLN A 399 8.16 5.30 -15.41
CA GLN A 399 7.62 4.74 -14.20
C GLN A 399 6.50 3.77 -14.55
N SER A 400 6.75 2.46 -14.32
CA SER A 400 5.80 1.40 -14.69
C SER A 400 4.84 1.10 -13.55
N TRP A 401 3.54 1.38 -13.75
CA TRP A 401 2.50 1.19 -12.75
C TRP A 401 1.44 0.13 -13.13
N ARG A 402 1.12 -0.01 -14.43
CA ARG A 402 0.11 -0.96 -14.94
C ARG A 402 0.53 -2.43 -14.83
N GLY A 403 1.60 -2.72 -14.13
CA GLY A 403 2.20 -4.03 -13.93
C GLY A 403 3.68 -4.04 -14.29
N PHE A 404 4.20 -5.19 -14.69
CA PHE A 404 5.62 -5.32 -15.05
C PHE A 404 5.88 -5.11 -16.55
N LEU A 405 4.86 -5.29 -17.38
CA LEU A 405 5.03 -5.29 -18.85
C LEU A 405 5.48 -3.94 -19.40
N GLY A 406 4.94 -2.84 -18.91
CA GLY A 406 5.37 -1.49 -19.30
C GLY A 406 6.86 -1.26 -18.99
N GLY A 407 7.31 -1.68 -17.80
CA GLY A 407 8.72 -1.60 -17.42
C GLY A 407 9.65 -2.48 -18.28
N ILE A 408 9.23 -3.70 -18.59
CA ILE A 408 9.97 -4.61 -19.49
C ILE A 408 10.09 -3.97 -20.88
N GLN A 409 9.01 -3.41 -21.41
CA GLN A 409 9.03 -2.71 -22.69
C GLN A 409 10.00 -1.53 -22.66
N ALA A 410 9.89 -0.66 -21.64
CA ALA A 410 10.75 0.50 -21.49
C ALA A 410 12.25 0.13 -21.47
N VAL A 411 12.61 -0.89 -20.71
CA VAL A 411 13.98 -1.40 -20.64
C VAL A 411 14.46 -1.93 -22.00
N LYS A 412 13.64 -2.68 -22.73
CA LYS A 412 13.96 -3.17 -24.09
C LYS A 412 14.13 -2.03 -25.10
N GLU A 413 13.52 -0.90 -24.86
CA GLU A 413 13.72 0.34 -25.63
C GLU A 413 14.93 1.17 -25.13
N GLY A 414 15.71 0.63 -24.16
CA GLY A 414 16.90 1.28 -23.61
C GLY A 414 16.60 2.40 -22.61
N LYS A 415 15.38 2.49 -22.07
CA LYS A 415 14.97 3.53 -21.13
C LYS A 415 15.24 3.12 -19.68
N LYS A 416 15.73 4.06 -18.86
CA LYS A 416 15.76 3.89 -17.40
C LYS A 416 14.35 3.73 -16.88
N THR A 417 14.18 2.84 -15.92
CA THR A 417 12.84 2.46 -15.45
C THR A 417 12.75 2.40 -13.93
N ILE A 418 11.65 2.94 -13.38
CA ILE A 418 11.23 2.85 -11.99
C ILE A 418 10.05 1.89 -11.94
N MET A 419 10.13 0.88 -11.07
CA MET A 419 9.06 -0.11 -10.93
C MET A 419 8.11 0.27 -9.79
N SER A 420 6.84 0.51 -10.12
CA SER A 420 5.79 0.78 -9.12
C SER A 420 4.46 0.09 -9.45
N PRO A 421 4.47 -1.25 -9.72
CA PRO A 421 3.28 -1.95 -10.18
C PRO A 421 2.14 -1.91 -9.15
N THR A 422 0.90 -1.67 -9.65
CA THR A 422 -0.33 -1.66 -8.82
C THR A 422 -0.49 -2.88 -7.93
N SER A 423 0.06 -4.02 -8.35
CA SER A 423 -0.04 -5.27 -7.60
C SER A 423 0.71 -5.29 -6.27
N HIS A 424 1.75 -4.45 -6.10
CA HIS A 424 2.66 -4.48 -4.94
C HIS A 424 2.91 -3.09 -4.33
N CYS A 425 2.81 -2.02 -5.11
CA CYS A 425 3.33 -0.70 -4.75
C CYS A 425 2.25 0.33 -4.41
N TYR A 426 0.97 0.05 -4.64
CA TYR A 426 -0.13 0.99 -4.40
C TYR A 426 -0.66 0.87 -2.96
N PHE A 427 -0.12 1.69 -2.08
CA PHE A 427 -0.43 1.63 -0.64
C PHE A 427 -1.76 2.27 -0.26
N ASP A 428 -2.42 2.98 -1.17
CA ASP A 428 -3.83 3.39 -1.06
C ASP A 428 -4.77 2.17 -1.09
N TYR A 429 -4.37 1.05 -1.72
CA TYR A 429 -5.13 -0.19 -1.70
C TYR A 429 -5.20 -0.77 -0.29
N ASP A 430 -6.27 -1.53 -0.05
CA ASP A 430 -6.48 -2.18 1.24
C ASP A 430 -5.47 -3.30 1.49
N VAL A 431 -5.22 -3.60 2.77
CA VAL A 431 -4.32 -4.69 3.18
C VAL A 431 -4.80 -6.08 2.75
N HIS A 432 -6.07 -6.24 2.36
CA HIS A 432 -6.58 -7.48 1.75
C HIS A 432 -5.98 -7.69 0.36
N SER A 433 -5.71 -6.61 -0.37
CA SER A 433 -5.13 -6.65 -1.72
C SER A 433 -3.60 -6.62 -1.69
N ILE A 434 -3.01 -5.78 -0.83
CA ILE A 434 -1.57 -5.58 -0.71
C ILE A 434 -1.20 -5.56 0.78
N ASP A 435 -0.92 -6.74 1.35
CA ASP A 435 -0.44 -6.88 2.72
C ASP A 435 1.07 -6.71 2.85
N LEU A 436 1.59 -6.72 4.06
CA LEU A 436 3.01 -6.55 4.36
C LEU A 436 3.88 -7.61 3.66
N GLU A 437 3.43 -8.87 3.63
CA GLU A 437 4.15 -9.98 3.02
C GLU A 437 4.25 -9.82 1.50
N LYS A 438 3.16 -9.36 0.87
CA LYS A 438 3.13 -9.12 -0.58
C LYS A 438 4.11 -8.01 -0.99
N VAL A 439 4.19 -6.93 -0.20
CA VAL A 439 5.18 -5.86 -0.43
C VAL A 439 6.60 -6.39 -0.22
N TYR A 440 6.85 -7.17 0.85
CA TYR A 440 8.15 -7.75 1.12
C TYR A 440 8.63 -8.71 0.02
N ASN A 441 7.69 -9.39 -0.64
CA ASN A 441 7.98 -10.29 -1.75
C ASN A 441 8.08 -9.60 -3.12
N PHE A 442 7.87 -8.29 -3.18
CA PHE A 442 8.11 -7.52 -4.40
C PHE A 442 9.56 -7.68 -4.87
N ASN A 443 9.74 -7.89 -6.16
CA ASN A 443 11.04 -7.85 -6.82
C ASN A 443 10.99 -6.78 -7.91
N PRO A 444 11.73 -5.68 -7.78
CA PRO A 444 11.76 -4.64 -8.81
C PRO A 444 12.31 -5.11 -10.15
N ILE A 445 13.12 -6.16 -10.17
CA ILE A 445 13.72 -6.71 -11.40
C ILE A 445 12.86 -7.87 -11.91
N PRO A 446 12.13 -7.71 -13.04
CA PRO A 446 11.41 -8.80 -13.69
C PRO A 446 12.35 -9.93 -14.10
N ILE A 447 11.88 -11.17 -13.99
CA ILE A 447 12.68 -12.36 -14.35
C ILE A 447 12.95 -12.47 -15.85
N GLU A 448 12.18 -11.77 -16.67
CA GLU A 448 12.29 -11.73 -18.11
C GLU A 448 13.47 -10.88 -18.62
N LEU A 449 14.10 -10.09 -17.75
CA LEU A 449 15.21 -9.21 -18.09
C LEU A 449 16.56 -9.92 -17.87
N ASP A 450 17.47 -9.75 -18.80
CA ASP A 450 18.85 -10.20 -18.64
C ASP A 450 19.68 -9.29 -17.71
N SER A 451 20.94 -9.61 -17.47
CA SER A 451 21.82 -8.87 -16.55
C SER A 451 22.17 -7.47 -17.03
N ILE A 452 22.14 -7.20 -18.35
CA ILE A 452 22.41 -5.89 -18.93
C ILE A 452 21.12 -5.04 -18.85
N GLU A 453 20.02 -5.60 -19.30
CA GLU A 453 18.69 -4.98 -19.23
C GLU A 453 18.33 -4.60 -17.80
N SER A 454 18.60 -5.48 -16.83
CA SER A 454 18.31 -5.25 -15.40
C SER A 454 19.00 -4.00 -14.83
N GLN A 455 20.12 -3.55 -15.40
CA GLN A 455 20.81 -2.32 -14.97
C GLN A 455 20.03 -1.05 -15.29
N LEU A 456 19.08 -1.10 -16.20
CA LEU A 456 18.21 0.00 -16.53
C LEU A 456 17.06 0.16 -15.50
N ILE A 457 16.81 -0.85 -14.65
CA ILE A 457 15.90 -0.72 -13.51
C ILE A 457 16.65 0.02 -12.41
N ILE A 458 16.36 1.31 -12.27
CA ILE A 458 17.05 2.17 -11.28
C ILE A 458 16.49 2.04 -9.87
N GLY A 459 15.35 1.36 -9.70
CA GLY A 459 14.73 1.07 -8.42
C GLY A 459 13.22 0.95 -8.47
N GLY A 460 12.58 1.26 -7.37
CA GLY A 460 11.13 1.18 -7.23
C GLY A 460 10.54 2.31 -6.39
N GLU A 461 9.23 2.41 -6.44
CA GLU A 461 8.48 3.44 -5.72
C GLU A 461 7.16 2.88 -5.21
N CYS A 462 6.80 3.22 -3.98
CA CYS A 462 5.46 2.97 -3.48
C CYS A 462 4.62 4.24 -3.56
N ASN A 463 3.40 4.06 -4.05
CA ASN A 463 2.47 5.14 -4.36
C ASN A 463 1.37 5.20 -3.32
N LEU A 464 1.02 6.41 -2.89
CA LEU A 464 -0.04 6.64 -1.93
C LEU A 464 -0.96 7.72 -2.45
N TRP A 465 -1.94 7.29 -3.27
CA TRP A 465 -3.01 8.12 -3.82
C TRP A 465 -4.02 8.46 -2.74
N SER A 466 -4.49 9.70 -2.72
CA SER A 466 -5.20 10.20 -1.54
C SER A 466 -6.71 10.32 -1.68
N GLU A 467 -7.35 9.74 -2.69
CA GLU A 467 -8.82 9.81 -2.88
C GLU A 467 -9.59 9.36 -1.63
N ARG A 468 -9.07 8.34 -0.94
CA ARG A 468 -9.66 7.76 0.28
C ARG A 468 -8.82 7.98 1.53
N ILE A 469 -7.90 8.95 1.49
CA ILE A 469 -6.98 9.24 2.59
C ILE A 469 -7.14 10.70 3.03
N PRO A 470 -8.20 11.02 3.78
CA PRO A 470 -8.58 12.40 4.07
C PRO A 470 -7.71 13.09 5.13
N ASN A 471 -6.82 12.37 5.82
CA ASN A 471 -6.04 12.91 6.93
C ASN A 471 -4.76 12.10 7.20
N GLU A 472 -3.88 12.68 8.03
CA GLU A 472 -2.59 12.08 8.41
C GLU A 472 -2.73 10.70 9.08
N LYS A 473 -3.79 10.47 9.87
CA LYS A 473 -3.98 9.18 10.53
C LYS A 473 -4.21 8.06 9.53
N GLU A 474 -5.03 8.30 8.51
CA GLU A 474 -5.24 7.31 7.43
C GLU A 474 -4.01 7.17 6.54
N LEU A 475 -3.28 8.27 6.29
CA LEU A 475 -1.99 8.24 5.61
C LEU A 475 -1.00 7.30 6.34
N ASP A 476 -0.85 7.47 7.65
CA ASP A 476 0.00 6.62 8.49
C ASP A 476 -0.43 5.14 8.44
N ARG A 477 -1.74 4.87 8.56
CA ARG A 477 -2.30 3.51 8.52
C ARG A 477 -2.04 2.80 7.20
N LYS A 478 -2.09 3.53 6.11
CA LYS A 478 -1.88 3.02 4.76
C LYS A 478 -0.38 2.86 4.45
N ALA A 479 0.45 3.79 4.88
CA ALA A 479 1.89 3.73 4.65
C ALA A 479 2.58 2.66 5.51
N PHE A 480 2.29 2.61 6.83
CA PHE A 480 2.97 1.72 7.77
C PHE A 480 2.10 0.53 8.19
N PRO A 481 2.71 -0.68 8.33
CA PRO A 481 4.14 -0.99 8.24
C PRO A 481 4.68 -1.26 6.82
N ARG A 482 3.88 -1.15 5.75
CA ARG A 482 4.27 -1.53 4.36
C ARG A 482 5.49 -0.76 3.85
N LEU A 483 5.66 0.51 4.25
CA LEU A 483 6.84 1.31 3.90
C LEU A 483 8.15 0.69 4.43
N LEU A 484 8.11 -0.02 5.58
CA LEU A 484 9.26 -0.76 6.10
C LEU A 484 9.67 -1.88 5.15
N ALA A 485 8.71 -2.62 4.61
CA ALA A 485 8.98 -3.68 3.63
C ALA A 485 9.54 -3.11 2.32
N MET A 486 8.95 -2.03 1.80
CA MET A 486 9.45 -1.38 0.59
C MET A 486 10.88 -0.86 0.79
N SER A 487 11.16 -0.24 1.95
CA SER A 487 12.50 0.26 2.24
C SER A 487 13.55 -0.86 2.23
N GLU A 488 13.22 -2.02 2.79
CA GLU A 488 14.11 -3.19 2.79
C GLU A 488 14.31 -3.77 1.39
N VAL A 489 13.23 -3.95 0.63
CA VAL A 489 13.27 -4.45 -0.75
C VAL A 489 14.16 -3.58 -1.64
N LEU A 490 14.09 -2.26 -1.47
CA LEU A 490 14.84 -1.32 -2.30
C LEU A 490 16.27 -1.06 -1.78
N TRP A 491 16.52 -1.36 -0.50
CA TRP A 491 17.84 -1.14 0.09
C TRP A 491 18.76 -2.36 -0.08
N THR A 492 18.28 -3.57 0.23
CA THR A 492 19.14 -4.75 0.27
C THR A 492 18.75 -5.80 -0.77
N SER A 493 19.75 -6.44 -1.39
CA SER A 493 19.55 -7.64 -2.19
C SER A 493 19.47 -8.92 -1.35
N LYS A 494 19.75 -8.82 -0.04
CA LYS A 494 19.69 -9.96 0.88
C LYS A 494 18.23 -10.28 1.19
N LYS A 495 17.76 -11.42 0.69
CA LYS A 495 16.40 -11.89 0.93
C LYS A 495 16.39 -12.84 2.13
N GLU A 496 15.79 -12.42 3.24
CA GLU A 496 15.49 -13.27 4.39
C GLU A 496 14.09 -13.87 4.29
N LYS A 497 13.75 -14.78 5.19
CA LYS A 497 12.36 -15.26 5.31
C LYS A 497 11.46 -14.14 5.80
N PHE A 498 10.24 -14.10 5.34
CA PHE A 498 9.27 -13.08 5.76
C PHE A 498 9.08 -13.06 7.29
N GLU A 499 9.09 -14.22 7.95
CA GLU A 499 8.97 -14.29 9.40
C GLU A 499 10.10 -13.56 10.15
N ASP A 500 11.32 -13.58 9.62
CA ASP A 500 12.46 -12.90 10.24
C ASP A 500 12.31 -11.38 10.07
N PHE A 501 11.87 -10.92 8.90
CA PHE A 501 11.51 -9.54 8.68
C PHE A 501 10.34 -9.10 9.58
N GLN A 502 9.27 -9.90 9.66
CA GLN A 502 8.11 -9.62 10.51
C GLN A 502 8.49 -9.48 11.99
N ASN A 503 9.40 -10.31 12.48
CA ASN A 503 9.90 -10.19 13.86
C ASN A 503 10.64 -8.85 14.08
N ARG A 504 11.39 -8.37 13.09
CA ARG A 504 12.03 -7.04 13.14
C ARG A 504 10.98 -5.92 13.12
N VAL A 505 9.95 -6.01 12.29
CA VAL A 505 8.83 -5.06 12.26
C VAL A 505 8.15 -4.96 13.63
N VAL A 506 7.92 -6.08 14.32
CA VAL A 506 7.33 -6.09 15.68
C VAL A 506 8.18 -5.29 16.66
N ASP A 507 9.50 -5.34 16.55
CA ASP A 507 10.40 -4.54 17.38
C ASP A 507 10.33 -3.04 17.08
N HIS A 508 9.94 -2.66 15.86
CA HIS A 508 9.76 -1.27 15.43
C HIS A 508 8.44 -0.63 15.86
N TYR A 509 7.38 -1.38 16.20
CA TYR A 509 6.10 -0.77 16.59
C TYR A 509 6.18 0.21 17.78
N PRO A 510 6.91 -0.10 18.88
CA PRO A 510 7.10 0.89 19.95
C PRO A 510 7.82 2.14 19.44
N PHE A 511 8.80 1.98 18.57
CA PHE A 511 9.54 3.10 17.98
C PHE A 511 8.65 3.96 17.06
N LEU A 512 7.83 3.35 16.20
CA LEU A 512 6.84 4.06 15.40
C LEU A 512 5.84 4.85 16.26
N SER A 513 5.46 4.29 17.42
CA SER A 513 4.58 4.98 18.37
C SER A 513 5.24 6.22 18.97
N GLU A 514 6.55 6.17 19.32
CA GLU A 514 7.33 7.33 19.77
C GLU A 514 7.45 8.39 18.67
N LEU A 515 7.57 7.96 17.40
CA LEU A 515 7.55 8.83 16.22
C LEU A 515 6.13 9.36 15.89
N LYS A 516 5.12 9.05 16.70
CA LYS A 516 3.71 9.46 16.53
C LYS A 516 3.11 8.99 15.22
N VAL A 517 3.49 7.79 14.80
CA VAL A 517 2.92 7.12 13.61
C VAL A 517 1.73 6.27 14.03
N ASN A 518 0.57 6.50 13.44
CA ASN A 518 -0.63 5.69 13.63
C ASN A 518 -0.63 4.50 12.66
N TYR A 519 0.32 3.59 12.79
CA TYR A 519 0.48 2.47 11.87
C TYR A 519 -0.74 1.56 11.80
N GLY A 520 -0.94 0.96 10.62
CA GLY A 520 -2.01 0.00 10.34
C GLY A 520 -1.65 -1.44 10.75
N ILE A 521 -2.43 -2.36 10.27
CA ILE A 521 -2.21 -3.81 10.45
C ILE A 521 -1.31 -4.35 9.33
N GLU A 522 -0.58 -5.42 9.61
CA GLU A 522 0.35 -6.07 8.66
C GLU A 522 -0.38 -6.82 7.55
N SER A 523 -1.47 -7.47 7.90
CA SER A 523 -2.28 -8.34 7.06
C SER A 523 -3.68 -8.40 7.64
N PRO A 524 -4.70 -8.83 6.88
CA PRO A 524 -6.00 -9.13 7.44
C PRO A 524 -5.87 -10.08 8.64
N PRO A 525 -6.41 -9.71 9.82
CA PRO A 525 -6.25 -10.54 11.02
C PRO A 525 -7.03 -11.84 10.95
N VAL A 526 -8.04 -11.91 10.08
CA VAL A 526 -8.91 -13.07 9.89
C VAL A 526 -8.95 -13.43 8.41
N ASN A 527 -8.46 -14.62 8.09
CA ASN A 527 -8.64 -15.26 6.79
C ASN A 527 -9.63 -16.41 6.92
N ILE A 528 -10.51 -16.54 5.95
CA ILE A 528 -11.58 -17.50 5.93
C ILE A 528 -11.42 -18.42 4.73
N HIS A 529 -11.42 -19.72 5.01
CA HIS A 529 -11.38 -20.76 3.99
C HIS A 529 -12.65 -21.57 4.07
N SER A 530 -13.45 -21.55 3.02
CA SER A 530 -14.65 -22.38 2.93
C SER A 530 -14.35 -23.71 2.25
N LYS A 531 -15.11 -24.72 2.58
CA LYS A 531 -15.08 -26.03 1.93
C LYS A 531 -16.47 -26.62 1.88
N VAL A 532 -16.91 -26.98 0.68
CA VAL A 532 -18.13 -27.73 0.49
C VAL A 532 -17.78 -29.21 0.25
N LYS A 533 -18.37 -30.12 1.03
CA LYS A 533 -18.23 -31.57 0.84
C LYS A 533 -19.59 -32.24 1.08
N ASN A 534 -20.09 -32.98 0.07
CA ASN A 534 -21.40 -33.64 0.15
C ASN A 534 -22.52 -32.67 0.58
N LYS A 535 -22.56 -31.48 -0.02
CA LYS A 535 -23.49 -30.36 0.30
C LYS A 535 -23.38 -29.79 1.72
N ASN A 536 -22.38 -30.20 2.48
CA ASN A 536 -22.10 -29.60 3.79
C ASN A 536 -21.05 -28.52 3.62
N LEU A 537 -21.41 -27.28 3.93
CA LEU A 537 -20.49 -26.13 3.94
C LEU A 537 -19.82 -26.04 5.29
N SER A 538 -18.53 -25.88 5.30
CA SER A 538 -17.72 -25.63 6.51
C SER A 538 -16.74 -24.48 6.27
N VAL A 539 -16.43 -23.76 7.32
CA VAL A 539 -15.57 -22.58 7.33
C VAL A 539 -14.46 -22.77 8.35
N MET A 540 -13.23 -22.57 7.94
CA MET A 540 -12.04 -22.56 8.79
C MET A 540 -11.50 -21.15 8.91
N VAL A 541 -11.18 -20.71 10.14
CA VAL A 541 -10.52 -19.42 10.41
C VAL A 541 -9.02 -19.61 10.53
N SER A 542 -8.25 -18.74 9.91
CA SER A 542 -6.79 -18.70 10.03
C SER A 542 -6.27 -17.25 10.08
N SER A 543 -5.00 -17.07 10.43
CA SER A 543 -4.33 -15.77 10.38
C SER A 543 -2.87 -15.93 9.96
N LYS A 544 -2.34 -14.91 9.27
CA LYS A 544 -0.89 -14.75 9.05
C LYS A 544 -0.21 -14.09 10.27
N ILE A 545 -1.00 -13.53 11.20
CA ILE A 545 -0.51 -12.81 12.37
C ILE A 545 -0.50 -13.77 13.56
N LYS A 546 0.66 -13.93 14.18
CA LYS A 546 0.84 -14.84 15.32
C LYS A 546 0.20 -14.30 16.60
N ASN A 547 -0.20 -15.22 17.49
CA ASN A 547 -0.71 -14.93 18.84
C ASN A 547 -1.98 -14.07 18.83
N LEU A 548 -2.93 -14.43 17.96
CA LEU A 548 -4.27 -13.89 17.97
C LEU A 548 -5.26 -14.90 18.61
N ASP A 549 -6.17 -14.36 19.38
CA ASP A 549 -7.38 -15.07 19.81
C ASP A 549 -8.54 -14.66 18.91
N PHE A 550 -9.48 -15.58 18.66
CA PHE A 550 -10.61 -15.31 17.77
C PHE A 550 -11.93 -15.59 18.48
N THR A 551 -12.92 -14.76 18.15
CA THR A 551 -14.33 -15.06 18.42
C THR A 551 -15.10 -15.03 17.12
N TYR A 552 -16.19 -15.78 17.07
CA TYR A 552 -17.17 -15.71 15.98
C TYR A 552 -18.59 -15.63 16.55
N LYS A 553 -19.48 -14.99 15.81
CA LYS A 553 -20.92 -15.06 16.09
C LYS A 553 -21.68 -15.33 14.79
N TRP A 554 -22.75 -16.11 14.91
CA TRP A 554 -23.68 -16.38 13.83
C TRP A 554 -24.87 -15.42 13.92
N ASN A 555 -25.12 -14.62 12.88
CA ASN A 555 -26.15 -13.58 12.90
C ASN A 555 -26.05 -12.69 14.16
N ASN A 556 -27.12 -12.58 14.91
CA ASN A 556 -27.22 -11.80 16.15
C ASN A 556 -26.99 -12.63 17.44
N LEU A 557 -26.47 -13.88 17.33
CA LEU A 557 -26.17 -14.69 18.50
C LEU A 557 -24.95 -14.16 19.26
N GLU A 558 -24.78 -14.65 20.51
CA GLU A 558 -23.63 -14.28 21.34
C GLU A 558 -22.31 -14.79 20.76
N PRO A 559 -21.22 -14.01 20.86
CA PRO A 559 -19.91 -14.42 20.39
C PRO A 559 -19.38 -15.66 21.11
N LYS A 560 -18.79 -16.59 20.37
CA LYS A 560 -18.14 -17.80 20.87
C LYS A 560 -16.66 -17.78 20.54
N PRO A 561 -15.77 -18.25 21.42
CA PRO A 561 -14.35 -18.37 21.11
C PRO A 561 -14.12 -19.48 20.07
N ILE A 562 -13.11 -19.29 19.22
CA ILE A 562 -12.63 -20.29 18.28
C ILE A 562 -11.10 -20.22 18.22
N LYS A 563 -10.45 -21.37 18.13
CA LYS A 563 -8.99 -21.45 17.93
C LYS A 563 -8.64 -21.23 16.48
N GLU A 564 -7.41 -20.81 16.23
CA GLU A 564 -6.84 -20.82 14.89
C GLU A 564 -6.97 -22.22 14.26
N ASN A 565 -7.32 -22.28 12.97
CA ASN A 565 -7.69 -23.47 12.22
C ASN A 565 -8.94 -24.22 12.76
N GLY A 566 -9.70 -23.59 13.66
CA GLY A 566 -11.00 -24.10 14.08
C GLY A 566 -12.01 -24.10 12.93
N VAL A 567 -12.87 -25.12 12.90
CA VAL A 567 -13.84 -25.31 11.81
C VAL A 567 -15.26 -25.09 12.34
N ILE A 568 -16.04 -24.29 11.61
CA ILE A 568 -17.45 -24.03 11.86
C ILE A 568 -18.26 -24.67 10.74
N LYS A 569 -19.28 -25.44 11.10
CA LYS A 569 -20.24 -25.98 10.14
C LYS A 569 -21.33 -24.95 9.88
N ILE A 570 -21.68 -24.74 8.62
CA ILE A 570 -22.73 -23.82 8.18
C ILE A 570 -23.93 -24.66 7.74
N ASP A 571 -24.98 -24.66 8.53
CA ASP A 571 -26.18 -25.50 8.31
C ASP A 571 -27.38 -24.68 7.80
N GLU A 572 -27.31 -23.36 7.82
CA GLU A 572 -28.37 -22.45 7.37
C GLU A 572 -27.82 -21.19 6.69
N THR A 573 -28.65 -20.51 5.93
CA THR A 573 -28.31 -19.22 5.31
C THR A 573 -28.23 -18.13 6.37
N GLY A 574 -27.15 -17.33 6.34
CA GLY A 574 -26.92 -16.26 7.31
C GLY A 574 -25.55 -15.63 7.19
N GLU A 575 -25.16 -14.88 8.24
CA GLU A 575 -23.85 -14.25 8.30
C GLU A 575 -23.01 -14.71 9.49
N LEU A 576 -21.71 -14.81 9.26
CA LEU A 576 -20.72 -15.16 10.25
C LEU A 576 -19.80 -13.96 10.46
N ILE A 577 -19.70 -13.48 11.69
CA ILE A 577 -18.90 -12.30 12.05
C ILE A 577 -17.76 -12.76 12.94
N PHE A 578 -16.53 -12.54 12.48
CA PHE A 578 -15.31 -12.86 13.22
C PHE A 578 -14.68 -11.60 13.79
N GLN A 579 -14.12 -11.69 14.99
CA GLN A 579 -13.29 -10.68 15.62
C GLN A 579 -12.00 -11.30 16.13
N ALA A 580 -10.88 -10.72 15.75
CA ALA A 580 -9.56 -11.06 16.30
C ALA A 580 -9.22 -10.19 17.52
N TYR A 581 -8.44 -10.75 18.43
CA TYR A 581 -7.93 -10.08 19.63
C TYR A 581 -6.42 -10.33 19.76
N LYS A 582 -5.68 -9.31 20.18
CA LYS A 582 -4.26 -9.41 20.53
C LYS A 582 -4.07 -8.89 21.95
N ASN A 583 -3.55 -9.75 22.85
CA ASN A 583 -3.42 -9.42 24.27
C ASN A 583 -4.74 -8.92 24.91
N GLY A 584 -5.85 -9.56 24.58
CA GLY A 584 -7.18 -9.25 25.11
C GLY A 584 -7.83 -7.98 24.54
N LYS A 585 -7.18 -7.25 23.63
CA LYS A 585 -7.75 -6.07 22.96
C LYS A 585 -8.15 -6.43 21.53
N LYS A 586 -9.25 -5.83 21.05
CA LYS A 586 -9.66 -5.96 19.64
C LYS A 586 -8.51 -5.60 18.71
N TYR A 587 -8.28 -6.43 17.71
CA TYR A 587 -7.24 -6.26 16.69
C TYR A 587 -7.85 -6.32 15.30
N GLY A 588 -7.77 -5.23 14.57
CA GLY A 588 -8.45 -5.05 13.29
C GLY A 588 -9.97 -4.95 13.38
N GLU A 589 -10.60 -4.77 12.24
CA GLU A 589 -12.05 -4.71 12.09
C GLU A 589 -12.67 -6.11 12.10
N ASN A 590 -13.98 -6.19 12.29
CA ASN A 590 -14.73 -7.42 12.15
C ASN A 590 -14.65 -7.91 10.69
N LYS A 591 -14.41 -9.20 10.49
CA LYS A 591 -14.58 -9.85 9.20
C LYS A 591 -15.99 -10.44 9.14
N ILE A 592 -16.78 -9.96 8.19
CA ILE A 592 -18.17 -10.42 7.98
C ILE A 592 -18.20 -11.24 6.70
N GLU A 593 -18.76 -12.45 6.78
CA GLU A 593 -18.98 -13.32 5.65
C GLU A 593 -20.43 -13.79 5.62
N LYS A 594 -21.05 -13.73 4.45
CA LYS A 594 -22.42 -14.16 4.24
C LYS A 594 -22.46 -15.48 3.49
N PHE A 595 -23.36 -16.35 3.92
CA PHE A 595 -23.48 -17.69 3.37
C PHE A 595 -24.92 -17.99 2.94
N ALA A 596 -25.05 -18.76 1.86
CA ALA A 596 -26.32 -19.29 1.40
C ALA A 596 -26.27 -20.82 1.29
N ILE A 597 -27.21 -21.50 1.91
CA ILE A 597 -27.38 -22.96 1.78
C ILE A 597 -28.47 -23.22 0.74
N HIS A 598 -28.11 -23.91 -0.33
CA HIS A 598 -29.01 -24.18 -1.44
C HIS A 598 -28.70 -25.49 -2.18
N SER A 599 -29.60 -25.90 -3.08
CA SER A 599 -29.57 -27.23 -3.73
C SER A 599 -28.39 -27.44 -4.68
N ALA A 600 -27.81 -26.37 -5.22
CA ALA A 600 -26.68 -26.44 -6.15
C ALA A 600 -25.30 -26.48 -5.51
N LEU A 601 -25.21 -26.44 -4.16
CA LEU A 601 -23.91 -26.54 -3.48
C LEU A 601 -23.14 -27.77 -3.95
N ASN A 602 -21.89 -27.56 -4.39
CA ASN A 602 -20.99 -28.61 -4.88
C ASN A 602 -21.51 -29.37 -6.13
N SER A 603 -22.44 -28.80 -6.88
CA SER A 603 -22.86 -29.31 -8.18
C SER A 603 -21.78 -29.08 -9.24
N ASN A 604 -21.95 -29.67 -10.43
CA ASN A 604 -21.01 -29.43 -11.53
C ASN A 604 -21.43 -28.19 -12.33
N VAL A 605 -20.49 -27.30 -12.60
CA VAL A 605 -20.70 -26.10 -13.44
C VAL A 605 -19.86 -26.20 -14.69
N ASN A 606 -20.50 -26.01 -15.85
CA ASN A 606 -19.84 -25.95 -17.14
C ASN A 606 -20.05 -24.57 -17.76
N TYR A 607 -18.98 -23.78 -17.80
CA TYR A 607 -18.97 -22.45 -18.42
C TYR A 607 -18.87 -22.58 -19.94
N GLN A 608 -19.75 -21.90 -20.67
CA GLN A 608 -19.66 -21.75 -22.11
C GLN A 608 -18.68 -20.62 -22.50
N LYS A 609 -18.59 -19.60 -21.65
CA LYS A 609 -17.56 -18.56 -21.69
C LYS A 609 -16.93 -18.43 -20.32
N MET A 610 -15.60 -18.42 -20.27
CA MET A 610 -14.86 -18.33 -19.01
C MET A 610 -14.86 -16.91 -18.46
N TYR A 611 -14.85 -16.81 -17.15
CA TYR A 611 -14.59 -15.56 -16.43
C TYR A 611 -13.15 -15.06 -16.65
N SER A 612 -12.93 -13.77 -16.41
CA SER A 612 -11.59 -13.16 -16.50
C SER A 612 -10.64 -13.70 -15.41
N SER A 613 -9.38 -13.91 -15.78
CA SER A 613 -8.33 -14.27 -14.83
C SER A 613 -8.04 -13.16 -13.79
N SER A 614 -8.46 -11.92 -14.06
CA SER A 614 -8.34 -10.82 -13.11
C SER A 614 -9.35 -10.91 -11.96
N TYR A 615 -10.50 -11.54 -12.20
CA TYR A 615 -11.57 -11.70 -11.21
C TYR A 615 -12.17 -13.13 -11.30
N PRO A 616 -11.39 -14.14 -10.87
CA PRO A 616 -11.79 -15.53 -11.00
C PRO A 616 -12.76 -16.01 -9.90
N GLY A 617 -13.01 -15.18 -8.87
CA GLY A 617 -13.62 -15.65 -7.64
C GLY A 617 -12.80 -16.79 -7.04
N GLU A 618 -13.44 -17.81 -6.49
CA GLU A 618 -12.81 -19.05 -6.03
C GLU A 618 -12.70 -20.14 -7.14
N GLY A 619 -12.69 -19.73 -8.39
CA GLY A 619 -12.54 -20.63 -9.54
C GLY A 619 -13.87 -21.21 -10.05
N LEU A 620 -13.84 -22.42 -10.62
CA LEU A 620 -14.99 -23.01 -11.33
C LEU A 620 -16.26 -23.17 -10.47
N SER A 621 -16.11 -23.38 -9.16
CA SER A 621 -17.24 -23.54 -8.24
C SER A 621 -17.69 -22.24 -7.57
N SER A 622 -17.10 -21.10 -7.92
CA SER A 622 -17.32 -19.84 -7.21
C SER A 622 -18.80 -19.46 -7.13
N LEU A 623 -19.55 -19.66 -8.22
CA LEU A 623 -20.96 -19.28 -8.29
C LEU A 623 -21.93 -20.24 -7.58
N ILE A 624 -21.42 -21.32 -6.98
CA ILE A 624 -22.21 -22.34 -6.24
C ILE A 624 -21.48 -22.86 -5.02
N ASN A 625 -20.61 -22.05 -4.40
CA ASN A 625 -19.81 -22.45 -3.24
C ASN A 625 -20.48 -22.07 -1.89
N GLY A 626 -21.61 -21.38 -1.95
CA GLY A 626 -22.38 -20.95 -0.78
C GLY A 626 -21.85 -19.66 -0.15
N ARG A 627 -20.91 -18.93 -0.75
CA ARG A 627 -20.39 -17.65 -0.25
C ARG A 627 -20.91 -16.50 -1.09
N LEU A 628 -21.47 -15.50 -0.43
CA LEU A 628 -21.95 -14.27 -1.08
C LEU A 628 -20.85 -13.21 -1.10
N GLY A 629 -20.79 -12.47 -2.20
CA GLY A 629 -19.89 -11.33 -2.31
C GLY A 629 -20.29 -10.17 -1.39
N SER A 630 -19.29 -9.40 -0.97
CA SER A 630 -19.47 -8.18 -0.20
C SER A 630 -19.58 -6.94 -1.11
N GLU A 631 -19.71 -5.75 -0.49
CA GLU A 631 -19.64 -4.47 -1.21
C GLU A 631 -18.22 -4.15 -1.75
N ASP A 632 -17.22 -4.95 -1.43
CA ASP A 632 -15.91 -4.90 -2.07
C ASP A 632 -15.83 -5.96 -3.19
N PHE A 633 -15.92 -5.53 -4.43
CA PHE A 633 -15.83 -6.44 -5.58
C PHE A 633 -14.46 -7.15 -5.73
N LYS A 634 -13.47 -6.78 -4.89
CA LYS A 634 -12.14 -7.39 -4.82
C LYS A 634 -12.01 -8.40 -3.67
N ASP A 635 -13.10 -8.74 -2.98
CA ASP A 635 -13.10 -9.66 -1.83
C ASP A 635 -12.81 -11.13 -2.18
N GLY A 636 -12.71 -11.45 -3.48
CA GLY A 636 -12.44 -12.78 -4.01
C GLY A 636 -13.69 -13.66 -4.16
N GLN A 637 -14.90 -13.13 -3.95
CA GLN A 637 -16.16 -13.87 -4.14
C GLN A 637 -16.85 -13.55 -5.48
N TRP A 638 -16.47 -12.47 -6.13
CA TRP A 638 -17.05 -12.03 -7.38
C TRP A 638 -16.32 -12.62 -8.59
N GLN A 639 -17.07 -13.16 -9.54
CA GLN A 639 -16.55 -13.49 -10.86
C GLN A 639 -16.84 -12.38 -11.85
N GLY A 640 -15.82 -11.93 -12.57
CA GLY A 640 -15.89 -10.84 -13.54
C GLY A 640 -15.77 -11.31 -14.99
N PHE A 641 -16.61 -10.75 -15.88
CA PHE A 641 -16.63 -11.00 -17.32
C PHE A 641 -16.41 -9.67 -18.04
N SER A 642 -15.34 -9.53 -18.83
CA SER A 642 -14.99 -8.30 -19.53
C SER A 642 -15.53 -8.35 -20.96
N GLY A 643 -16.56 -7.55 -21.26
CA GLY A 643 -17.22 -7.54 -22.57
C GLY A 643 -18.01 -8.82 -22.91
N ASP A 644 -17.76 -9.91 -22.20
CA ASP A 644 -18.40 -11.21 -22.41
C ASP A 644 -19.65 -11.41 -21.56
N ASP A 645 -20.61 -12.19 -22.09
CA ASP A 645 -21.80 -12.61 -21.36
C ASP A 645 -21.49 -13.73 -20.37
N LEU A 646 -22.22 -13.81 -19.26
CA LEU A 646 -22.26 -15.00 -18.43
C LEU A 646 -23.11 -16.06 -19.14
N GLU A 647 -22.53 -17.20 -19.43
CA GLU A 647 -23.29 -18.38 -19.95
C GLU A 647 -22.71 -19.66 -19.34
N LEU A 648 -23.52 -20.37 -18.56
CA LEU A 648 -23.08 -21.59 -17.90
C LEU A 648 -24.25 -22.60 -17.75
N ILE A 649 -23.89 -23.87 -17.53
CA ILE A 649 -24.84 -24.96 -17.22
C ILE A 649 -24.46 -25.53 -15.85
N ILE A 650 -25.42 -25.52 -14.92
CA ILE A 650 -25.36 -26.21 -13.64
C ILE A 650 -26.00 -27.58 -13.77
N THR A 651 -25.27 -28.62 -13.41
CA THR A 651 -25.79 -30.01 -13.38
C THR A 651 -25.99 -30.43 -11.93
N LEU A 652 -27.23 -30.51 -11.50
CA LEU A 652 -27.62 -30.98 -10.17
C LEU A 652 -27.40 -32.50 -10.04
N ASP A 653 -27.05 -32.97 -8.81
CA ASP A 653 -26.76 -34.39 -8.57
C ASP A 653 -27.96 -35.30 -8.93
N THR A 654 -29.14 -34.84 -8.59
CA THR A 654 -30.41 -35.56 -8.84
C THR A 654 -31.44 -34.64 -9.46
N LEU A 655 -32.51 -35.25 -9.95
CA LEU A 655 -33.70 -34.49 -10.33
C LEU A 655 -34.26 -33.77 -9.10
N THR A 656 -34.26 -32.45 -9.13
CA THR A 656 -34.50 -31.58 -7.95
C THR A 656 -35.73 -30.70 -8.23
N LYS A 657 -36.59 -30.56 -7.23
CA LYS A 657 -37.70 -29.58 -7.24
C LYS A 657 -37.13 -28.22 -6.90
N ILE A 658 -37.45 -27.22 -7.70
CA ILE A 658 -36.98 -25.84 -7.57
C ILE A 658 -38.18 -24.92 -7.48
N ASN A 659 -38.17 -24.08 -6.46
CA ASN A 659 -39.20 -23.07 -6.21
C ASN A 659 -38.69 -21.64 -6.47
N LYS A 660 -37.37 -21.44 -6.34
CA LYS A 660 -36.77 -20.12 -6.49
C LYS A 660 -35.34 -20.20 -7.00
N ILE A 661 -34.97 -19.24 -7.83
CA ILE A 661 -33.58 -19.02 -8.25
C ILE A 661 -33.27 -17.55 -8.01
N SER A 662 -32.13 -17.27 -7.39
CA SER A 662 -31.66 -15.90 -7.21
C SER A 662 -30.15 -15.79 -7.43
N MET A 663 -29.70 -14.62 -7.87
CA MET A 663 -28.29 -14.30 -8.07
C MET A 663 -28.08 -12.80 -7.90
N ASN A 664 -26.90 -12.40 -7.44
CA ASN A 664 -26.57 -11.00 -7.26
C ASN A 664 -25.59 -10.52 -8.32
N PHE A 665 -25.76 -9.27 -8.73
CA PHE A 665 -24.89 -8.55 -9.65
C PHE A 665 -24.36 -7.31 -8.98
N TYR A 666 -23.12 -6.94 -9.28
CA TYR A 666 -22.48 -5.75 -8.73
C TYR A 666 -22.54 -4.59 -9.72
N GLN A 667 -22.78 -3.39 -9.22
CA GLN A 667 -22.60 -2.17 -10.01
C GLN A 667 -21.62 -1.22 -9.33
N TYR A 668 -20.64 -0.78 -10.12
CA TYR A 668 -19.74 0.32 -9.79
C TYR A 668 -19.26 0.97 -11.08
N ILE A 669 -20.01 1.97 -11.53
CA ILE A 669 -19.81 2.64 -12.82
C ILE A 669 -18.38 3.17 -12.99
N ASN A 670 -17.80 3.76 -11.95
CA ASN A 670 -16.44 4.29 -11.98
C ASN A 670 -15.35 3.23 -12.26
N SER A 671 -15.66 1.95 -12.03
CA SER A 671 -14.80 0.81 -12.38
C SER A 671 -15.34 0.02 -13.57
N TRP A 672 -16.22 0.64 -14.37
CA TRP A 672 -16.83 0.06 -15.59
C TRP A 672 -17.67 -1.19 -15.33
N ILE A 673 -18.04 -1.44 -14.07
CA ILE A 673 -18.90 -2.57 -13.68
C ILE A 673 -20.35 -2.14 -13.78
N VAL A 674 -21.09 -2.78 -14.68
CA VAL A 674 -22.46 -2.43 -15.04
C VAL A 674 -23.37 -3.64 -14.88
N LEU A 675 -24.60 -3.42 -14.42
CA LEU A 675 -25.61 -4.46 -14.30
C LEU A 675 -25.92 -5.09 -15.67
N PRO A 676 -26.25 -6.39 -15.70
CA PRO A 676 -26.63 -7.05 -16.95
C PRO A 676 -27.89 -6.45 -17.55
N SER A 677 -27.97 -6.39 -18.88
CA SER A 677 -29.16 -5.89 -19.58
C SER A 677 -30.30 -6.89 -19.62
N TYR A 678 -30.00 -8.18 -19.43
CA TYR A 678 -30.96 -9.28 -19.49
C TYR A 678 -30.43 -10.49 -18.74
N VAL A 679 -31.30 -11.19 -18.01
CA VAL A 679 -30.99 -12.47 -17.35
C VAL A 679 -32.06 -13.48 -17.69
N SER A 680 -31.68 -14.70 -18.05
CA SER A 680 -32.60 -15.79 -18.27
C SER A 680 -32.13 -17.11 -17.69
N VAL A 681 -33.08 -17.94 -17.33
CA VAL A 681 -32.86 -19.30 -16.85
C VAL A 681 -33.67 -20.27 -17.70
N MET A 682 -33.02 -21.33 -18.17
CA MET A 682 -33.65 -22.45 -18.86
C MET A 682 -33.40 -23.72 -18.04
N SER A 683 -34.34 -24.68 -18.15
CA SER A 683 -34.24 -25.99 -17.51
C SER A 683 -34.28 -27.12 -18.49
N SER A 684 -33.70 -28.25 -18.11
CA SER A 684 -33.79 -29.51 -18.84
C SER A 684 -33.70 -30.68 -17.87
N LYS A 685 -34.39 -31.78 -18.20
CA LYS A 685 -34.29 -33.05 -17.49
C LYS A 685 -33.21 -33.98 -18.07
N ASP A 686 -32.85 -33.78 -19.34
CA ASP A 686 -32.00 -34.67 -20.14
C ASP A 686 -30.80 -33.97 -20.80
N SER A 687 -30.62 -32.68 -20.60
CA SER A 687 -29.61 -31.81 -21.23
C SER A 687 -29.78 -31.60 -22.75
N LEU A 688 -30.80 -32.13 -23.35
CA LEU A 688 -31.07 -32.02 -24.79
C LEU A 688 -32.26 -31.11 -25.06
N ASN A 689 -33.34 -31.29 -24.29
CA ASN A 689 -34.58 -30.53 -24.45
C ASN A 689 -34.63 -29.41 -23.40
N TRP A 690 -34.50 -28.16 -23.85
CA TRP A 690 -34.47 -26.98 -23.00
C TRP A 690 -35.73 -26.16 -23.07
N GLY A 691 -36.30 -25.82 -21.93
CA GLY A 691 -37.43 -24.91 -21.80
C GLY A 691 -37.04 -23.66 -21.04
N THR A 692 -37.41 -22.48 -21.55
CA THR A 692 -37.20 -21.21 -20.79
C THR A 692 -38.14 -21.20 -19.59
N ILE A 693 -37.55 -20.95 -18.40
CA ILE A 693 -38.31 -20.86 -17.14
C ILE A 693 -38.80 -19.45 -16.94
N LYS A 694 -37.83 -18.51 -16.92
CA LYS A 694 -38.08 -17.10 -16.64
C LYS A 694 -36.96 -16.24 -17.18
N SER A 695 -37.31 -15.03 -17.53
CA SER A 695 -36.35 -13.99 -17.89
C SER A 695 -36.68 -12.69 -17.17
N VAL A 696 -35.66 -11.86 -16.97
CA VAL A 696 -35.75 -10.52 -16.36
C VAL A 696 -34.99 -9.56 -17.24
N ASP A 697 -35.68 -8.52 -17.69
CA ASP A 697 -35.11 -7.41 -18.44
C ASP A 697 -34.95 -6.19 -17.54
N SER A 698 -34.04 -5.30 -17.90
CA SER A 698 -33.84 -4.00 -17.22
C SER A 698 -33.59 -4.11 -15.70
N ILE A 699 -32.46 -4.70 -15.35
CA ILE A 699 -32.06 -4.91 -13.96
C ILE A 699 -31.47 -3.61 -13.41
N GLY A 700 -32.20 -2.96 -12.51
CA GLY A 700 -31.77 -1.75 -11.81
C GLY A 700 -31.56 -0.52 -12.70
N ASP A 701 -31.05 0.55 -12.10
CA ASP A 701 -30.69 1.79 -12.79
C ASP A 701 -29.16 1.85 -13.05
N ILE A 702 -28.76 1.65 -14.29
CA ILE A 702 -27.35 1.69 -14.71
C ILE A 702 -26.70 3.07 -14.55
N LYS A 703 -27.47 4.15 -14.39
CA LYS A 703 -26.94 5.51 -14.13
C LYS A 703 -26.71 5.79 -12.66
N LYS A 704 -27.20 4.93 -11.77
CA LYS A 704 -27.01 5.08 -10.33
C LYS A 704 -25.53 4.98 -9.99
N ARG A 705 -24.97 6.06 -9.44
CA ARG A 705 -23.58 6.12 -9.02
C ARG A 705 -23.39 5.52 -7.62
N GLY A 706 -22.18 5.03 -7.35
CA GLY A 706 -21.80 4.37 -6.10
C GLY A 706 -21.60 2.87 -6.28
N GLN A 707 -21.31 2.20 -5.18
CA GLN A 707 -21.11 0.75 -5.11
C GLN A 707 -22.36 0.13 -4.52
N PHE A 708 -22.95 -0.84 -5.21
CA PHE A 708 -24.11 -1.57 -4.69
C PHE A 708 -24.30 -2.92 -5.39
N ILE A 709 -25.03 -3.78 -4.69
CA ILE A 709 -25.38 -5.12 -5.13
C ILE A 709 -26.86 -5.13 -5.51
N GLU A 710 -27.18 -5.62 -6.70
CA GLU A 710 -28.57 -5.78 -7.19
C GLU A 710 -28.89 -7.26 -7.34
N GLY A 711 -29.96 -7.69 -6.66
CA GLY A 711 -30.39 -9.09 -6.68
C GLY A 711 -31.48 -9.36 -7.74
N VAL A 712 -31.22 -10.28 -8.64
CA VAL A 712 -32.24 -10.85 -9.53
C VAL A 712 -32.89 -12.04 -8.85
N ARG A 713 -34.23 -12.02 -8.71
CA ARG A 713 -35.01 -13.07 -8.06
C ARG A 713 -36.09 -13.62 -9.00
N MET A 714 -36.17 -14.92 -9.10
CA MET A 714 -37.16 -15.65 -9.85
C MET A 714 -37.91 -16.57 -8.90
N ASP A 715 -38.99 -16.07 -8.32
CA ASP A 715 -39.83 -16.79 -7.36
C ASP A 715 -40.98 -17.53 -8.04
N SER A 716 -41.63 -18.45 -7.29
CA SER A 716 -42.79 -19.23 -7.66
C SER A 716 -42.53 -20.17 -8.86
N LEU A 717 -41.31 -20.71 -8.93
CA LEU A 717 -40.96 -21.71 -9.92
C LEU A 717 -41.43 -23.09 -9.43
N ILE A 718 -42.45 -23.66 -10.07
CA ILE A 718 -42.90 -25.03 -9.69
C ILE A 718 -42.38 -25.97 -10.78
N MET A 719 -41.16 -26.44 -10.64
CA MET A 719 -40.54 -27.33 -11.60
C MET A 719 -39.62 -28.37 -10.98
N GLU A 720 -39.37 -29.42 -11.74
CA GLU A 720 -38.41 -30.46 -11.37
C GLU A 720 -37.42 -30.61 -12.53
N THR A 721 -36.12 -30.39 -12.24
CA THR A 721 -35.06 -30.36 -13.24
C THR A 721 -33.77 -30.95 -12.75
N LYS A 722 -32.90 -31.36 -13.65
CA LYS A 722 -31.51 -31.77 -13.37
C LYS A 722 -30.49 -30.81 -13.94
N TYR A 723 -30.81 -30.08 -14.98
CA TYR A 723 -29.90 -29.15 -15.65
C TYR A 723 -30.53 -27.77 -15.71
N LEU A 724 -29.72 -26.76 -15.34
CA LEU A 724 -30.09 -25.36 -15.42
C LEU A 724 -29.09 -24.62 -16.29
N LYS A 725 -29.52 -23.93 -17.30
CA LYS A 725 -28.72 -23.04 -18.11
C LYS A 725 -29.00 -21.61 -17.64
N ILE A 726 -27.96 -20.94 -17.20
CA ILE A 726 -27.98 -19.56 -16.73
C ILE A 726 -27.31 -18.68 -17.79
N PHE A 727 -28.00 -17.62 -18.16
CA PHE A 727 -27.48 -16.61 -19.08
C PHE A 727 -27.71 -15.22 -18.50
N ALA A 728 -26.64 -14.38 -18.46
CA ALA A 728 -26.76 -12.96 -18.16
C ALA A 728 -26.00 -12.16 -19.22
N LYS A 729 -26.70 -11.26 -19.89
CA LYS A 729 -26.13 -10.46 -20.96
C LYS A 729 -25.36 -9.28 -20.42
N ASN A 730 -24.07 -9.24 -20.67
CA ASN A 730 -23.22 -8.09 -20.39
C ASN A 730 -23.82 -6.84 -21.08
N TYR A 731 -23.68 -5.68 -20.46
CA TYR A 731 -24.13 -4.42 -21.06
C TYR A 731 -23.41 -4.16 -22.38
N GLY A 732 -22.18 -4.66 -22.54
CA GLY A 732 -21.33 -4.51 -23.70
C GLY A 732 -20.50 -3.24 -23.62
N LYS A 733 -20.64 -2.34 -24.59
CA LYS A 733 -19.90 -1.09 -24.58
C LYS A 733 -20.52 -0.05 -23.66
N LEU A 734 -19.67 0.64 -22.90
CA LEU A 734 -20.10 1.73 -22.03
C LEU A 734 -20.81 2.83 -22.84
N PRO A 735 -21.94 3.36 -22.34
CA PRO A 735 -22.80 4.27 -23.07
C PRO A 735 -22.15 5.66 -23.22
N SER A 736 -22.69 6.45 -24.18
CA SER A 736 -22.16 7.79 -24.54
C SER A 736 -22.12 8.80 -23.39
N TRP A 737 -22.91 8.61 -22.35
CA TRP A 737 -22.89 9.47 -21.15
C TRP A 737 -21.79 9.09 -20.16
N HIS A 738 -21.16 7.90 -20.30
CA HIS A 738 -20.07 7.45 -19.46
C HIS A 738 -18.75 8.09 -19.86
N GLU A 739 -17.88 8.32 -18.91
CA GLU A 739 -16.58 8.97 -19.14
C GLU A 739 -15.68 8.15 -20.08
N ALA A 740 -15.71 6.81 -19.95
CA ALA A 740 -15.04 5.87 -20.84
C ALA A 740 -15.99 5.29 -21.91
N ALA A 741 -16.84 6.13 -22.53
CA ALA A 741 -17.81 5.68 -23.53
C ALA A 741 -17.13 4.89 -24.66
N GLY A 742 -17.72 3.72 -25.00
CA GLY A 742 -17.19 2.85 -26.05
C GLY A 742 -16.25 1.76 -25.57
N ALA A 743 -15.69 1.86 -24.34
CA ALA A 743 -14.93 0.78 -23.72
C ALA A 743 -15.84 -0.41 -23.33
N GLU A 744 -15.26 -1.60 -23.21
CA GLU A 744 -16.00 -2.80 -22.79
C GLU A 744 -16.38 -2.70 -21.32
N SER A 745 -17.63 -3.02 -20.98
CA SER A 745 -18.09 -3.07 -19.60
C SER A 745 -17.76 -4.39 -18.93
N TRP A 746 -17.67 -4.37 -17.61
CA TRP A 746 -17.57 -5.55 -16.78
C TRP A 746 -18.94 -5.99 -16.29
N LEU A 747 -19.18 -7.31 -16.30
CA LEU A 747 -20.29 -7.97 -15.61
C LEU A 747 -19.73 -8.73 -14.40
N PHE A 748 -20.23 -8.46 -13.19
CA PHE A 748 -19.82 -9.14 -11.97
C PHE A 748 -21.00 -9.87 -11.34
N VAL A 749 -20.77 -11.13 -10.97
CA VAL A 749 -21.76 -12.02 -10.33
C VAL A 749 -21.10 -12.77 -9.18
N ASP A 750 -21.84 -13.02 -8.07
CA ASP A 750 -21.33 -13.78 -6.92
C ASP A 750 -21.87 -15.22 -6.88
N GLU A 751 -23.05 -15.44 -6.33
CA GLU A 751 -23.61 -16.76 -6.05
C GLU A 751 -24.93 -16.97 -6.79
N ILE A 752 -25.14 -18.17 -7.31
CA ILE A 752 -26.41 -18.61 -7.94
C ILE A 752 -27.13 -19.53 -6.95
N ILE A 753 -28.09 -18.99 -6.25
CA ILE A 753 -28.84 -19.68 -5.19
C ILE A 753 -30.04 -20.39 -5.80
N ILE A 754 -30.17 -21.70 -5.56
CA ILE A 754 -31.25 -22.57 -6.10
C ILE A 754 -31.98 -23.22 -4.92
N GLU A 755 -33.25 -22.80 -4.70
CA GLU A 755 -34.10 -23.21 -3.58
C GLU A 755 -35.36 -23.97 -4.05
#